data_6efb1f4b13e7d14308e23dd120613975
#
_entry.id   6efb1f4b13e7d14308e23dd120613975
#
_cell.length_a   1.000
_cell.length_b   1.000
_cell.length_c   1.000
_cell.angle_alpha   90.00
_cell.angle_beta   90.00
_cell.angle_gamma   90.00
#
_symmetry.space_group_name_H-M   'P 1'
#
loop_
_entity.id
_entity.type
_entity.pdbx_description
1 polymer ?
#
loop_
_entity_poly.entity_id
_entity_poly.type
_entity_poly.pdbx_seq_one_letter_code
_entity_poly.pdbx_strand_id
1 'polypeptide(L)'
;MRQVRQKIRDKCKREAAIWRVRALPGFIVVALIIGLRFMGQLQFFERLALDYLLRLRPSEPVDERILIVGINEADIQRIGTYPIPDRHIAALFTTLQSYDPAVIGLDIYRDLPIEPGHSELVQAFSQMENLIAIEKVLSDRSGFTVNPPQGLAPKQVGFADAVLDSDGRLRRSLLGTSVDADTSNDTDNYKFSFTIRLAETYLASQGITLENGIRDPDAMRFGSTELNRVSPNSGGYVGADDGGNQVLLNFRSGLAPFRIVSLEDVTEGRVPEAWIRDRIVLIGITALSAKDVINSAAIDGVNPGLVYGVEIQAHAISQITSAVLDGRPLLKTWSDGWEYVWILVWGLLGISLGRIFTSPLKILLGLAVSCVTLTGVCYSLLLIGWWVPIVPTLLVLVLNGTGLTALLFYRYQQDLKSKIQDRQLIIDRTFDSIHNGPLQTLAGILRTVQERPLSPEQLYLDLKCLNQELRDVYESVLGEISTQRDSIILSPELKLDLTRPTHEILDEIYTYTLARDLPCFKTLKLKVTTFKQIDTRPLTLEQKRGLCRFLEEALCNVGKHAVGVTRIDVICKQEQNQNVIRVIDNGVGIDSSSGTAKTEGRGTQQARELARQLNGTFQRLSLIDTSSGTMCELRWAAVAVRMKDEG
;
A
#
# COMPACT_ATOMS: atom_id res chain seq x y z
N MET A 1 19.50 18.55 -28.81
CA MET A 1 18.13 18.06 -28.57
C MET A 1 17.95 16.55 -28.78
N ARG A 2 18.46 15.91 -29.86
CA ARG A 2 18.31 14.44 -30.08
C ARG A 2 18.97 13.59 -28.99
N GLN A 3 20.15 13.91 -28.52
CA GLN A 3 20.83 13.15 -27.44
C GLN A 3 20.13 13.24 -26.08
N VAL A 4 19.52 14.39 -25.74
CA VAL A 4 18.74 14.56 -24.51
C VAL A 4 17.46 13.71 -24.57
N ARG A 5 16.76 13.70 -25.72
CA ARG A 5 15.58 12.84 -25.93
C ARG A 5 15.93 11.36 -25.87
N GLN A 6 17.07 10.95 -26.37
CA GLN A 6 17.53 9.55 -26.31
C GLN A 6 17.88 9.12 -24.88
N LYS A 7 18.59 9.98 -24.11
CA LYS A 7 18.85 9.73 -22.66
C LYS A 7 17.58 9.63 -21.84
N ILE A 8 16.60 10.51 -22.09
CA ILE A 8 15.28 10.46 -21.41
C ILE A 8 14.55 9.17 -21.79
N ARG A 9 14.54 8.78 -23.07
CA ARG A 9 13.88 7.55 -23.55
C ARG A 9 14.52 6.28 -22.99
N ASP A 10 15.85 6.24 -22.86
CA ASP A 10 16.57 5.10 -22.31
C ASP A 10 16.40 5.03 -20.78
N LYS A 11 16.34 6.17 -20.09
CA LYS A 11 15.96 6.26 -18.68
C LYS A 11 14.52 5.78 -18.46
N CYS A 12 13.57 6.23 -19.30
CA CYS A 12 12.18 5.75 -19.21
C CYS A 12 12.05 4.24 -19.50
N LYS A 13 12.81 3.69 -20.47
CA LYS A 13 12.82 2.24 -20.75
C LYS A 13 13.40 1.43 -19.60
N ARG A 14 14.49 1.88 -18.98
CA ARG A 14 15.08 1.25 -17.78
C ARG A 14 14.10 1.30 -16.61
N GLU A 15 13.50 2.43 -16.37
CA GLU A 15 12.49 2.62 -15.33
C GLU A 15 11.28 1.72 -15.58
N ALA A 16 10.78 1.64 -16.82
CA ALA A 16 9.66 0.77 -17.20
C ALA A 16 9.99 -0.73 -17.02
N ALA A 17 11.21 -1.16 -17.32
CA ALA A 17 11.64 -2.53 -17.10
C ALA A 17 11.72 -2.88 -15.60
N ILE A 18 12.23 -1.96 -14.78
CA ILE A 18 12.26 -2.10 -13.31
C ILE A 18 10.83 -2.12 -12.76
N TRP A 19 9.93 -1.29 -13.31
CA TRP A 19 8.50 -1.27 -12.96
C TRP A 19 7.83 -2.62 -13.23
N ARG A 20 8.03 -3.19 -14.43
CA ARG A 20 7.43 -4.49 -14.80
C ARG A 20 7.76 -5.60 -13.81
N VAL A 21 9.01 -5.72 -13.41
CA VAL A 21 9.46 -6.81 -12.52
C VAL A 21 9.03 -6.60 -11.06
N ARG A 22 9.02 -5.35 -10.58
CA ARG A 22 8.70 -5.03 -9.18
C ARG A 22 7.21 -4.82 -8.91
N ALA A 23 6.45 -4.33 -9.89
CA ALA A 23 5.03 -4.08 -9.73
C ALA A 23 4.15 -5.29 -10.06
N LEU A 24 4.66 -6.29 -10.80
CA LEU A 24 3.89 -7.47 -11.19
C LEU A 24 3.25 -8.21 -10.00
N PRO A 25 3.95 -8.49 -8.89
CA PRO A 25 3.32 -9.12 -7.73
C PRO A 25 2.18 -8.28 -7.15
N GLY A 26 2.34 -6.96 -7.11
CA GLY A 26 1.30 -6.04 -6.62
C GLY A 26 0.07 -6.02 -7.53
N PHE A 27 0.25 -6.07 -8.85
CA PHE A 27 -0.87 -6.20 -9.79
C PHE A 27 -1.58 -7.55 -9.66
N ILE A 28 -0.86 -8.63 -9.38
CA ILE A 28 -1.46 -9.95 -9.11
C ILE A 28 -2.34 -9.87 -7.86
N VAL A 29 -1.88 -9.22 -6.80
CA VAL A 29 -2.68 -8.98 -5.58
C VAL A 29 -3.93 -8.17 -5.90
N VAL A 30 -3.82 -7.08 -6.65
CA VAL A 30 -4.99 -6.26 -7.07
C VAL A 30 -5.97 -7.12 -7.87
N ALA A 31 -5.51 -7.87 -8.86
CA ALA A 31 -6.35 -8.74 -9.69
C ALA A 31 -7.02 -9.85 -8.86
N LEU A 32 -6.30 -10.44 -7.90
CA LEU A 32 -6.83 -11.45 -7.00
C LEU A 32 -7.96 -10.87 -6.12
N ILE A 33 -7.75 -9.72 -5.51
CA ILE A 33 -8.77 -9.09 -4.65
C ILE A 33 -9.98 -8.65 -5.45
N ILE A 34 -9.79 -8.10 -6.66
CA ILE A 34 -10.90 -7.79 -7.57
C ILE A 34 -11.67 -9.08 -7.94
N GLY A 35 -10.96 -10.18 -8.22
CA GLY A 35 -11.57 -11.49 -8.49
C GLY A 35 -12.37 -12.02 -7.29
N LEU A 36 -11.82 -11.95 -6.07
CA LEU A 36 -12.52 -12.35 -4.84
C LEU A 36 -13.77 -11.49 -4.59
N ARG A 37 -13.68 -10.17 -4.86
CA ARG A 37 -14.85 -9.29 -4.79
C ARG A 37 -15.91 -9.71 -5.82
N PHE A 38 -15.53 -9.89 -7.07
CA PHE A 38 -16.44 -10.32 -8.15
C PHE A 38 -17.13 -11.65 -7.85
N MET A 39 -16.44 -12.57 -7.16
CA MET A 39 -17.01 -13.83 -6.68
C MET A 39 -17.86 -13.72 -5.41
N GLY A 40 -18.05 -12.51 -4.86
CA GLY A 40 -18.83 -12.28 -3.64
C GLY A 40 -18.14 -12.72 -2.33
N GLN A 41 -16.87 -13.18 -2.37
CA GLN A 41 -16.18 -13.70 -1.18
C GLN A 41 -15.90 -12.63 -0.11
N LEU A 42 -15.90 -11.37 -0.50
CA LEU A 42 -15.66 -10.24 0.42
C LEU A 42 -16.96 -9.58 0.90
N GLN A 43 -18.13 -10.02 0.39
CA GLN A 43 -19.44 -9.42 0.65
C GLN A 43 -19.80 -9.40 2.14
N PHE A 44 -19.55 -10.50 2.85
CA PHE A 44 -19.83 -10.58 4.29
C PHE A 44 -19.05 -9.53 5.09
N PHE A 45 -17.76 -9.40 4.81
CA PHE A 45 -16.90 -8.45 5.53
C PHE A 45 -17.25 -6.99 5.19
N GLU A 46 -17.63 -6.71 3.95
CA GLU A 46 -18.02 -5.37 3.51
C GLU A 46 -19.31 -4.91 4.17
N ARG A 47 -20.30 -5.81 4.26
CA ARG A 47 -21.56 -5.54 4.98
C ARG A 47 -21.35 -5.36 6.49
N LEU A 48 -20.44 -6.17 7.08
CA LEU A 48 -20.07 -6.02 8.49
C LEU A 48 -19.37 -4.67 8.73
N ALA A 49 -18.51 -4.24 7.82
CA ALA A 49 -17.86 -2.93 7.89
C ALA A 49 -18.88 -1.79 7.79
N LEU A 50 -19.88 -1.90 6.91
CA LEU A 50 -20.98 -0.94 6.81
C LEU A 50 -21.73 -0.81 8.15
N ASP A 51 -22.15 -1.93 8.73
CA ASP A 51 -22.87 -1.94 10.02
C ASP A 51 -22.06 -1.23 11.11
N TYR A 52 -20.75 -1.55 11.18
CA TYR A 52 -19.87 -0.95 12.17
C TYR A 52 -19.68 0.56 11.97
N LEU A 53 -19.50 1.01 10.73
CA LEU A 53 -19.35 2.43 10.42
C LEU A 53 -20.64 3.21 10.63
N LEU A 54 -21.81 2.59 10.40
CA LEU A 54 -23.12 3.22 10.69
C LEU A 54 -23.32 3.46 12.19
N ARG A 55 -22.88 2.52 13.04
CA ARG A 55 -22.91 2.70 14.50
C ARG A 55 -21.99 3.79 15.02
N LEU A 56 -20.85 4.00 14.36
CA LEU A 56 -19.87 5.02 14.77
C LEU A 56 -20.32 6.44 14.45
N ARG A 57 -21.46 6.61 13.77
CA ARG A 57 -21.97 7.95 13.43
C ARG A 57 -22.37 8.72 14.69
N PRO A 58 -22.21 10.05 14.67
CA PRO A 58 -22.75 10.90 15.74
C PRO A 58 -24.24 10.67 15.93
N SER A 59 -24.71 10.74 17.17
CA SER A 59 -26.13 10.63 17.49
C SER A 59 -26.92 11.78 16.82
N GLU A 60 -28.02 11.42 16.17
CA GLU A 60 -28.94 12.33 15.56
C GLU A 60 -30.02 12.73 16.59
N PRO A 61 -30.65 13.90 16.47
CA PRO A 61 -31.77 14.26 17.32
C PRO A 61 -32.96 13.33 17.09
N VAL A 62 -33.83 13.22 18.10
CA VAL A 62 -35.10 12.47 18.00
C VAL A 62 -35.93 12.98 16.82
N ASP A 63 -36.48 12.08 16.01
CA ASP A 63 -37.42 12.46 14.97
C ASP A 63 -38.80 12.69 15.59
N GLU A 64 -39.14 13.96 15.81
CA GLU A 64 -40.38 14.36 16.45
C GLU A 64 -41.63 14.15 15.59
N ARG A 65 -41.47 13.80 14.31
CA ARG A 65 -42.56 13.49 13.38
C ARG A 65 -43.20 12.14 13.63
N ILE A 66 -42.46 11.23 14.33
CA ILE A 66 -42.88 9.85 14.55
C ILE A 66 -43.03 9.58 16.03
N LEU A 67 -44.20 9.09 16.41
CA LEU A 67 -44.51 8.56 17.72
C LEU A 67 -44.79 7.06 17.59
N ILE A 68 -44.09 6.23 18.40
CA ILE A 68 -44.39 4.80 18.50
C ILE A 68 -45.25 4.53 19.71
N VAL A 69 -46.40 3.94 19.49
CA VAL A 69 -47.28 3.38 20.53
C VAL A 69 -46.94 1.88 20.62
N GLY A 70 -46.05 1.56 21.56
CA GLY A 70 -45.60 0.19 21.75
C GLY A 70 -46.51 -0.57 22.70
N ILE A 71 -47.00 -1.71 22.26
CA ILE A 71 -47.69 -2.65 23.12
C ILE A 71 -46.62 -3.49 23.84
N ASN A 72 -46.38 -3.14 25.09
CA ASN A 72 -45.30 -3.73 25.89
C ASN A 72 -45.80 -4.88 26.79
N GLU A 73 -44.90 -5.49 27.58
CA GLU A 73 -45.21 -6.60 28.50
C GLU A 73 -46.26 -6.20 29.57
N ALA A 74 -46.20 -4.96 30.06
CA ALA A 74 -47.14 -4.47 31.09
C ALA A 74 -48.56 -4.34 30.51
N ASP A 75 -48.69 -3.83 29.27
CA ASP A 75 -49.98 -3.78 28.57
C ASP A 75 -50.56 -5.18 28.40
N ILE A 76 -49.78 -6.15 27.95
CA ILE A 76 -50.19 -7.56 27.78
C ILE A 76 -50.67 -8.18 29.12
N GLN A 77 -49.86 -7.97 30.17
CA GLN A 77 -50.23 -8.48 31.50
C GLN A 77 -51.50 -7.86 32.07
N ARG A 78 -51.72 -6.58 31.83
CA ARG A 78 -52.94 -5.87 32.29
C ARG A 78 -54.17 -6.33 31.53
N ILE A 79 -54.05 -6.50 30.20
CA ILE A 79 -55.14 -7.00 29.36
C ILE A 79 -55.41 -8.49 29.66
N GLY A 80 -54.39 -9.24 30.07
CA GLY A 80 -54.47 -10.64 30.52
C GLY A 80 -54.55 -11.67 29.39
N THR A 81 -54.41 -11.24 28.13
CA THR A 81 -54.44 -12.15 26.97
C THR A 81 -53.61 -11.62 25.82
N TYR A 82 -53.02 -12.56 25.05
CA TYR A 82 -52.33 -12.30 23.80
C TYR A 82 -52.72 -13.36 22.76
N PRO A 83 -53.04 -13.01 21.51
CA PRO A 83 -53.05 -11.65 20.94
C PRO A 83 -54.09 -10.73 21.62
N ILE A 84 -53.81 -9.42 21.63
CA ILE A 84 -54.66 -8.42 22.26
C ILE A 84 -56.00 -8.35 21.55
N PRO A 85 -57.17 -8.40 22.30
CA PRO A 85 -58.49 -8.29 21.70
C PRO A 85 -58.72 -6.99 20.92
N ASP A 86 -59.48 -7.07 19.84
CA ASP A 86 -59.73 -6.00 18.89
C ASP A 86 -60.38 -4.75 19.53
N ARG A 87 -61.16 -4.91 20.59
CA ARG A 87 -61.73 -3.77 21.38
C ARG A 87 -60.65 -2.81 21.90
N HIS A 88 -59.47 -3.31 22.30
CA HIS A 88 -58.40 -2.44 22.83
C HIS A 88 -57.78 -1.61 21.72
N ILE A 89 -57.60 -2.20 20.53
CA ILE A 89 -57.11 -1.50 19.35
C ILE A 89 -58.14 -0.47 18.86
N ALA A 90 -59.45 -0.82 18.84
CA ALA A 90 -60.51 0.10 18.47
C ALA A 90 -60.60 1.30 19.43
N ALA A 91 -60.50 1.07 20.75
CA ALA A 91 -60.45 2.12 21.76
C ALA A 91 -59.23 3.04 21.58
N LEU A 92 -58.04 2.45 21.31
CA LEU A 92 -56.80 3.18 21.02
C LEU A 92 -57.00 4.10 19.80
N PHE A 93 -57.59 3.59 18.69
CA PHE A 93 -57.87 4.41 17.51
C PHE A 93 -58.81 5.57 17.81
N THR A 94 -59.86 5.34 18.57
CA THR A 94 -60.81 6.41 18.97
C THR A 94 -60.08 7.51 19.77
N THR A 95 -59.22 7.13 20.68
CA THR A 95 -58.42 8.07 21.47
C THR A 95 -57.42 8.83 20.59
N LEU A 96 -56.65 8.14 19.73
CA LEU A 96 -55.67 8.77 18.84
C LEU A 96 -56.37 9.75 17.86
N GLN A 97 -57.50 9.36 17.27
CA GLN A 97 -58.23 10.21 16.32
C GLN A 97 -58.70 11.52 16.95
N SER A 98 -59.00 11.54 18.27
CA SER A 98 -59.35 12.76 18.97
C SER A 98 -58.25 13.81 19.05
N TYR A 99 -56.98 13.39 18.83
CA TYR A 99 -55.79 14.25 18.80
C TYR A 99 -55.38 14.67 17.39
N ASP A 100 -56.11 14.28 16.35
CA ASP A 100 -55.87 14.65 14.95
C ASP A 100 -54.45 14.33 14.43
N PRO A 101 -54.02 13.04 14.43
CA PRO A 101 -52.75 12.61 13.84
C PRO A 101 -52.79 12.73 12.32
N ALA A 102 -51.66 13.03 11.69
CA ALA A 102 -51.55 13.09 10.23
C ALA A 102 -51.82 11.71 9.60
N VAL A 103 -51.26 10.66 10.20
CA VAL A 103 -51.46 9.26 9.77
C VAL A 103 -51.24 8.32 10.94
N ILE A 104 -52.03 7.24 11.01
CA ILE A 104 -51.87 6.14 11.96
C ILE A 104 -51.44 4.89 11.18
N GLY A 105 -50.37 4.24 11.61
CA GLY A 105 -49.92 2.98 11.09
C GLY A 105 -50.12 1.85 12.09
N LEU A 106 -50.80 0.80 11.69
CA LEU A 106 -50.97 -0.41 12.50
C LEU A 106 -50.04 -1.51 11.98
N ASP A 107 -48.90 -1.71 12.67
CA ASP A 107 -47.92 -2.75 12.37
C ASP A 107 -48.23 -4.05 13.14
N ILE A 108 -49.47 -4.53 13.02
CA ILE A 108 -49.97 -5.77 13.63
C ILE A 108 -50.96 -6.41 12.67
N TYR A 109 -50.74 -7.68 12.35
CA TYR A 109 -51.65 -8.45 11.48
C TYR A 109 -53.03 -8.60 12.14
N ARG A 110 -54.09 -8.26 11.39
CA ARG A 110 -55.52 -8.30 11.82
C ARG A 110 -56.43 -8.85 10.71
N ASP A 111 -55.98 -9.90 10.04
CA ASP A 111 -56.73 -10.62 9.01
C ASP A 111 -57.84 -11.49 9.61
N LEU A 112 -57.66 -11.93 10.86
CA LEU A 112 -58.59 -12.75 11.61
C LEU A 112 -59.15 -12.00 12.82
N PRO A 113 -60.45 -12.19 13.17
CA PRO A 113 -61.08 -11.55 14.33
C PRO A 113 -60.47 -12.06 15.65
N ILE A 114 -60.17 -11.15 16.56
CA ILE A 114 -59.74 -11.43 17.92
C ILE A 114 -60.75 -10.81 18.90
N GLU A 115 -61.74 -11.60 19.20
CA GLU A 115 -62.83 -11.16 20.07
C GLU A 115 -62.39 -10.95 21.54
N PRO A 116 -63.03 -10.05 22.27
CA PRO A 116 -64.20 -9.22 21.87
C PRO A 116 -63.75 -7.93 21.13
N GLY A 117 -64.68 -7.40 20.31
CA GLY A 117 -64.57 -6.06 19.75
C GLY A 117 -64.19 -6.00 18.27
N HIS A 118 -64.34 -7.10 17.55
CA HIS A 118 -63.99 -7.13 16.12
C HIS A 118 -64.88 -6.21 15.28
N SER A 119 -66.20 -6.16 15.56
CA SER A 119 -67.13 -5.24 14.88
C SER A 119 -66.76 -3.77 15.04
N GLU A 120 -66.31 -3.39 16.24
CA GLU A 120 -65.89 -2.02 16.53
C GLU A 120 -64.60 -1.68 15.78
N LEU A 121 -63.65 -2.65 15.69
CA LEU A 121 -62.42 -2.46 14.95
C LEU A 121 -62.68 -2.30 13.45
N VAL A 122 -63.48 -3.15 12.83
CA VAL A 122 -63.89 -3.05 11.42
C VAL A 122 -64.62 -1.73 11.13
N GLN A 123 -65.46 -1.28 12.05
CA GLN A 123 -66.07 0.02 11.94
C GLN A 123 -65.05 1.15 11.96
N ALA A 124 -64.08 1.13 12.87
CA ALA A 124 -63.00 2.10 12.90
C ALA A 124 -62.18 2.10 11.59
N PHE A 125 -61.85 0.95 11.05
CA PHE A 125 -61.19 0.80 9.75
C PHE A 125 -61.95 1.46 8.61
N SER A 126 -63.27 1.35 8.61
CA SER A 126 -64.12 1.91 7.56
C SER A 126 -64.31 3.43 7.67
N GLN A 127 -64.15 4.03 8.87
CA GLN A 127 -64.40 5.44 9.15
C GLN A 127 -63.13 6.31 9.11
N MET A 128 -61.95 5.71 9.25
CA MET A 128 -60.70 6.44 9.36
C MET A 128 -59.95 6.43 8.01
N GLU A 129 -59.87 7.56 7.32
CA GLU A 129 -59.17 7.67 6.04
C GLU A 129 -57.64 7.74 6.20
N ASN A 130 -57.17 8.18 7.38
CA ASN A 130 -55.75 8.35 7.69
C ASN A 130 -55.12 7.13 8.38
N LEU A 131 -55.77 5.96 8.33
CA LEU A 131 -55.28 4.71 8.91
C LEU A 131 -54.70 3.80 7.82
N ILE A 132 -53.50 3.30 8.05
CA ILE A 132 -52.81 2.33 7.20
C ILE A 132 -52.55 1.07 8.04
N ALA A 133 -52.87 -0.12 7.51
CA ALA A 133 -52.57 -1.38 8.17
C ALA A 133 -51.74 -2.32 7.26
N ILE A 134 -51.25 -3.40 7.84
CA ILE A 134 -50.30 -4.29 7.16
C ILE A 134 -50.98 -5.54 6.57
N GLU A 135 -50.41 -5.99 5.44
CA GLU A 135 -50.55 -7.33 4.86
C GLU A 135 -49.18 -8.00 4.70
N LYS A 136 -49.17 -9.29 4.41
CA LYS A 136 -47.94 -10.01 4.01
C LYS A 136 -48.12 -10.54 2.60
N VAL A 137 -47.27 -10.07 1.69
CA VAL A 137 -47.33 -10.40 0.26
C VAL A 137 -46.25 -11.39 -0.20
N LEU A 138 -45.06 -11.34 0.42
CA LEU A 138 -44.02 -12.30 0.10
C LEU A 138 -44.28 -13.64 0.80
N SER A 139 -44.53 -14.65 0.01
CA SER A 139 -44.72 -16.00 0.54
C SER A 139 -43.42 -16.53 1.14
N ASP A 140 -43.52 -17.17 2.30
CA ASP A 140 -42.43 -17.97 2.83
C ASP A 140 -42.27 -19.28 2.05
N ARG A 141 -41.34 -20.15 2.51
CA ARG A 141 -41.12 -21.47 1.88
C ARG A 141 -42.33 -22.39 1.88
N SER A 142 -43.35 -22.09 2.70
CA SER A 142 -44.62 -22.81 2.77
C SER A 142 -45.73 -22.20 1.91
N GLY A 143 -45.44 -21.08 1.22
CA GLY A 143 -46.40 -20.36 0.40
C GLY A 143 -47.39 -19.50 1.20
N PHE A 144 -47.10 -19.24 2.49
CA PHE A 144 -48.02 -18.52 3.37
C PHE A 144 -47.90 -16.99 3.21
N THR A 145 -49.08 -16.37 2.98
CA THR A 145 -49.30 -14.88 2.98
C THR A 145 -50.33 -14.52 4.02
N VAL A 146 -50.48 -13.24 4.38
CA VAL A 146 -51.50 -12.75 5.31
C VAL A 146 -52.32 -11.69 4.61
N ASN A 147 -53.61 -11.89 4.57
CA ASN A 147 -54.57 -10.95 3.95
C ASN A 147 -54.63 -9.63 4.74
N PRO A 148 -55.02 -8.51 4.08
CA PRO A 148 -55.26 -7.28 4.78
C PRO A 148 -56.48 -7.37 5.69
N PRO A 149 -56.59 -6.52 6.72
CA PRO A 149 -57.77 -6.42 7.56
C PRO A 149 -59.03 -6.06 6.76
N GLN A 150 -60.19 -6.56 7.21
CA GLN A 150 -61.47 -6.23 6.60
C GLN A 150 -61.84 -4.76 6.83
N GLY A 151 -62.48 -4.11 5.85
CA GLY A 151 -63.00 -2.75 5.96
C GLY A 151 -62.02 -1.66 5.49
N LEU A 152 -60.81 -1.97 5.15
CA LEU A 152 -59.82 -1.02 4.62
C LEU A 152 -59.90 -0.90 3.09
N ALA A 153 -59.73 0.30 2.58
CA ALA A 153 -59.55 0.53 1.16
C ALA A 153 -58.11 0.11 0.70
N PRO A 154 -57.90 -0.26 -0.57
CA PRO A 154 -56.59 -0.68 -1.06
C PRO A 154 -55.43 0.33 -0.80
N LYS A 155 -55.75 1.62 -0.74
CA LYS A 155 -54.80 2.69 -0.41
C LYS A 155 -54.32 2.67 1.05
N GLN A 156 -55.13 2.06 1.93
CA GLN A 156 -54.92 1.98 3.37
C GLN A 156 -54.16 0.69 3.76
N VAL A 157 -53.71 -0.08 2.80
CA VAL A 157 -53.00 -1.33 3.02
C VAL A 157 -51.60 -1.25 2.43
N GLY A 158 -50.64 -1.65 3.22
CA GLY A 158 -49.24 -1.80 2.77
C GLY A 158 -48.62 -3.08 3.31
N PHE A 159 -47.73 -3.71 2.56
CA PHE A 159 -47.05 -4.89 3.05
C PHE A 159 -45.90 -4.54 4.02
N ALA A 160 -45.68 -5.41 5.02
CA ALA A 160 -44.63 -5.24 6.03
C ALA A 160 -43.52 -6.29 5.91
N ASP A 161 -43.34 -6.89 4.73
CA ASP A 161 -42.35 -7.92 4.49
C ASP A 161 -40.92 -7.38 4.61
N ALA A 162 -40.07 -8.10 5.34
CA ALA A 162 -38.67 -7.76 5.53
C ALA A 162 -37.78 -8.64 4.66
N VAL A 163 -36.93 -8.02 3.83
CA VAL A 163 -35.92 -8.70 3.02
C VAL A 163 -34.62 -8.76 3.79
N LEU A 164 -34.33 -9.93 4.37
CA LEU A 164 -33.11 -10.17 5.13
C LEU A 164 -31.96 -10.59 4.22
N ASP A 165 -30.75 -10.12 4.53
CA ASP A 165 -29.55 -10.59 3.91
C ASP A 165 -29.22 -12.04 4.32
N SER A 166 -28.28 -12.70 3.63
CA SER A 166 -27.89 -14.09 3.90
C SER A 166 -27.33 -14.34 5.30
N ASP A 167 -26.95 -13.27 6.03
CA ASP A 167 -26.52 -13.32 7.44
C ASP A 167 -27.66 -13.07 8.44
N GLY A 168 -28.93 -13.01 7.95
CA GLY A 168 -30.12 -12.81 8.75
C GLY A 168 -30.31 -11.35 9.25
N ARG A 169 -29.59 -10.41 8.68
CA ARG A 169 -29.67 -8.99 9.06
C ARG A 169 -30.43 -8.17 8.05
N LEU A 170 -31.17 -7.19 8.55
CA LEU A 170 -31.88 -6.22 7.74
C LEU A 170 -31.01 -5.01 7.41
N ARG A 171 -30.79 -4.75 6.11
CA ARG A 171 -30.06 -3.57 5.60
C ARG A 171 -30.78 -2.88 4.45
N ARG A 172 -31.86 -3.49 3.96
CA ARG A 172 -32.63 -3.01 2.82
C ARG A 172 -34.09 -2.96 3.19
N SER A 173 -34.82 -1.99 2.65
CA SER A 173 -36.29 -1.90 2.74
C SER A 173 -36.88 -2.12 1.36
N LEU A 174 -37.81 -3.05 1.25
CA LEU A 174 -38.63 -3.26 0.07
C LEU A 174 -39.77 -2.26 0.10
N LEU A 175 -39.85 -1.36 -0.88
CA LEU A 175 -40.83 -0.28 -0.94
C LEU A 175 -42.03 -0.63 -1.81
N GLY A 176 -41.86 -1.51 -2.78
CA GLY A 176 -42.93 -1.96 -3.65
C GLY A 176 -42.50 -3.18 -4.46
N THR A 177 -43.47 -4.05 -4.80
CA THR A 177 -43.23 -5.27 -5.58
C THR A 177 -44.50 -5.67 -6.33
N SER A 178 -44.33 -6.41 -7.43
CA SER A 178 -45.43 -7.08 -8.14
C SER A 178 -45.63 -8.47 -7.56
N VAL A 179 -46.88 -8.87 -7.30
CA VAL A 179 -47.21 -10.12 -6.60
C VAL A 179 -47.35 -11.30 -7.54
N ASP A 180 -47.65 -11.14 -8.83
CA ASP A 180 -47.75 -12.21 -9.83
C ASP A 180 -46.91 -11.89 -11.06
N ALA A 181 -45.81 -12.65 -11.26
CA ALA A 181 -44.91 -12.50 -12.40
C ALA A 181 -45.45 -13.08 -13.73
N ASP A 182 -46.57 -13.84 -13.70
CA ASP A 182 -47.08 -14.57 -14.86
C ASP A 182 -48.03 -13.77 -15.79
N THR A 183 -48.43 -12.56 -15.44
CA THR A 183 -49.28 -11.70 -16.28
C THR A 183 -48.64 -10.33 -16.48
N SER A 184 -47.93 -10.20 -17.55
CA SER A 184 -47.00 -9.11 -17.88
C SER A 184 -47.60 -7.72 -18.17
N ASN A 185 -48.85 -7.40 -17.84
CA ASN A 185 -49.47 -6.12 -18.18
C ASN A 185 -50.50 -5.57 -17.18
N ASP A 186 -50.61 -6.09 -15.97
CA ASP A 186 -51.62 -5.65 -15.03
C ASP A 186 -51.03 -4.72 -13.97
N THR A 187 -51.22 -3.41 -14.08
CA THR A 187 -50.83 -2.39 -13.11
C THR A 187 -51.52 -2.58 -11.76
N ASP A 188 -52.58 -3.40 -11.69
CA ASP A 188 -53.36 -3.68 -10.48
C ASP A 188 -52.63 -4.63 -9.51
N ASN A 189 -51.57 -5.33 -9.94
CA ASN A 189 -50.83 -6.30 -9.12
C ASN A 189 -49.63 -5.70 -8.40
N TYR A 190 -49.34 -4.39 -8.55
CA TYR A 190 -48.24 -3.73 -7.85
C TYR A 190 -48.67 -3.34 -6.43
N LYS A 191 -47.96 -3.91 -5.44
CA LYS A 191 -48.19 -3.64 -4.03
C LYS A 191 -47.15 -2.68 -3.47
N PHE A 192 -47.58 -1.74 -2.65
CA PHE A 192 -46.69 -0.81 -1.95
C PHE A 192 -46.49 -1.26 -0.50
N SER A 193 -45.29 -0.97 0.04
CA SER A 193 -44.99 -1.27 1.43
C SER A 193 -45.76 -0.35 2.39
N PHE A 194 -45.88 -0.82 3.62
CA PHE A 194 -46.40 -0.02 4.75
C PHE A 194 -45.62 1.28 4.93
N THR A 195 -44.28 1.21 4.84
CA THR A 195 -43.37 2.36 4.88
C THR A 195 -43.76 3.45 3.85
N ILE A 196 -43.96 3.04 2.58
CA ILE A 196 -44.30 3.99 1.50
C ILE A 196 -45.69 4.55 1.68
N ARG A 197 -46.68 3.73 2.05
CA ARG A 197 -48.05 4.21 2.28
C ARG A 197 -48.13 5.27 3.39
N LEU A 198 -47.41 5.08 4.49
CA LEU A 198 -47.32 6.05 5.58
C LEU A 198 -46.57 7.32 5.16
N ALA A 199 -45.44 7.17 4.49
CA ALA A 199 -44.69 8.32 3.98
C ALA A 199 -45.51 9.13 2.95
N GLU A 200 -46.20 8.44 2.01
CA GLU A 200 -47.08 9.02 1.00
C GLU A 200 -48.20 9.83 1.67
N THR A 201 -48.95 9.23 2.62
CA THR A 201 -50.06 9.89 3.32
C THR A 201 -49.55 11.12 4.10
N TYR A 202 -48.45 10.99 4.81
CA TYR A 202 -47.86 12.10 5.58
C TYR A 202 -47.36 13.23 4.68
N LEU A 203 -46.65 12.93 3.61
CA LEU A 203 -46.08 13.93 2.69
C LEU A 203 -47.18 14.57 1.82
N ALA A 204 -48.24 13.83 1.49
CA ALA A 204 -49.40 14.38 0.76
C ALA A 204 -50.11 15.47 1.55
N SER A 205 -50.18 15.39 2.90
CA SER A 205 -50.70 16.47 3.74
C SER A 205 -49.90 17.77 3.64
N GLN A 206 -48.65 17.68 3.18
CA GLN A 206 -47.73 18.80 2.93
C GLN A 206 -47.67 19.18 1.44
N GLY A 207 -48.51 18.61 0.59
CA GLY A 207 -48.56 18.87 -0.85
C GLY A 207 -47.49 18.18 -1.68
N ILE A 208 -46.82 17.15 -1.13
CA ILE A 208 -45.76 16.38 -1.83
C ILE A 208 -46.32 15.01 -2.18
N THR A 209 -46.36 14.70 -3.47
CA THR A 209 -46.94 13.45 -4.00
C THR A 209 -45.84 12.45 -4.39
N LEU A 210 -46.22 11.17 -4.35
CA LEU A 210 -45.38 10.09 -4.87
C LEU A 210 -45.41 10.07 -6.40
N GLU A 211 -44.27 10.06 -7.03
CA GLU A 211 -44.08 10.03 -8.48
C GLU A 211 -42.99 9.06 -8.89
N ASN A 212 -42.89 8.76 -10.19
CA ASN A 212 -41.76 8.00 -10.72
C ASN A 212 -40.48 8.82 -10.72
N GLY A 213 -39.34 8.16 -10.62
CA GLY A 213 -38.03 8.79 -10.67
C GLY A 213 -37.74 9.45 -12.01
N ILE A 214 -36.84 10.43 -12.01
CA ILE A 214 -36.42 11.15 -13.23
C ILE A 214 -35.21 10.47 -13.84
N ARG A 215 -34.24 10.04 -13.02
CA ARG A 215 -33.00 9.37 -13.46
C ARG A 215 -33.22 7.89 -13.66
N ASP A 216 -33.96 7.26 -12.77
CA ASP A 216 -34.42 5.88 -12.86
C ASP A 216 -35.97 5.88 -12.84
N PRO A 217 -36.63 5.63 -14.00
CA PRO A 217 -38.11 5.66 -14.09
C PRO A 217 -38.80 4.65 -13.18
N ASP A 218 -38.10 3.57 -12.78
CA ASP A 218 -38.64 2.56 -11.86
C ASP A 218 -38.42 2.94 -10.39
N ALA A 219 -37.62 3.97 -10.09
CA ALA A 219 -37.45 4.46 -8.74
C ALA A 219 -38.65 5.27 -8.30
N MET A 220 -38.89 5.31 -6.99
CA MET A 220 -39.90 6.16 -6.39
C MET A 220 -39.30 7.54 -6.06
N ARG A 221 -40.11 8.60 -6.20
CA ARG A 221 -39.69 9.98 -5.97
C ARG A 221 -40.78 10.77 -5.21
N PHE A 222 -40.37 11.57 -4.24
CA PHE A 222 -41.16 12.58 -3.57
C PHE A 222 -40.59 13.97 -3.83
N GLY A 223 -41.32 14.82 -4.53
CA GLY A 223 -40.85 16.14 -4.91
C GLY A 223 -39.51 16.07 -5.68
N SER A 224 -38.44 16.64 -5.13
CA SER A 224 -37.10 16.58 -5.73
C SER A 224 -36.27 15.38 -5.30
N THR A 225 -36.72 14.58 -4.32
CA THR A 225 -35.97 13.48 -3.71
C THR A 225 -36.33 12.16 -4.35
N GLU A 226 -35.37 11.56 -5.06
CA GLU A 226 -35.48 10.25 -5.69
C GLU A 226 -34.90 9.20 -4.76
N LEU A 227 -35.63 8.12 -4.48
CA LEU A 227 -35.24 7.02 -3.63
C LEU A 227 -34.37 6.07 -4.43
N ASN A 228 -33.05 6.04 -4.13
CA ASN A 228 -32.08 5.26 -4.91
C ASN A 228 -32.31 3.77 -4.76
N ARG A 229 -32.62 3.08 -5.88
CA ARG A 229 -32.80 1.62 -5.90
C ARG A 229 -31.49 0.90 -5.70
N VAL A 230 -31.56 -0.22 -5.00
CA VAL A 230 -30.44 -1.17 -4.88
C VAL A 230 -30.35 -1.96 -6.19
N SER A 231 -29.15 -2.03 -6.77
CA SER A 231 -28.84 -2.94 -7.88
C SER A 231 -28.12 -4.19 -7.35
N PRO A 232 -28.07 -5.31 -8.13
CA PRO A 232 -27.49 -6.56 -7.67
C PRO A 232 -26.06 -6.45 -7.13
N ASN A 233 -25.29 -5.48 -7.63
CA ASN A 233 -23.89 -5.27 -7.26
C ASN A 233 -23.66 -3.95 -6.50
N SER A 234 -24.68 -3.38 -5.87
CA SER A 234 -24.56 -2.13 -5.11
C SER A 234 -23.64 -2.27 -3.90
N GLY A 235 -22.60 -1.45 -3.82
CA GLY A 235 -21.71 -1.40 -2.66
C GLY A 235 -21.04 -2.74 -2.36
N GLY A 236 -21.30 -3.32 -1.19
CA GLY A 236 -20.75 -4.62 -0.81
C GLY A 236 -21.51 -5.82 -1.37
N TYR A 237 -22.62 -5.65 -2.05
CA TYR A 237 -23.39 -6.75 -2.62
C TYR A 237 -22.80 -7.26 -3.93
N VAL A 238 -22.98 -8.55 -4.20
CA VAL A 238 -22.63 -9.21 -5.47
C VAL A 238 -23.75 -10.20 -5.79
N GLY A 239 -24.48 -9.95 -6.89
CA GLY A 239 -25.58 -10.79 -7.31
C GLY A 239 -26.72 -10.86 -6.28
N ALA A 240 -26.94 -9.76 -5.54
CA ALA A 240 -28.08 -9.70 -4.61
C ALA A 240 -29.41 -9.70 -5.38
N ASP A 241 -30.43 -10.27 -4.75
CA ASP A 241 -31.80 -10.17 -5.25
C ASP A 241 -32.24 -8.69 -5.21
N ASP A 242 -32.56 -8.14 -6.37
CA ASP A 242 -33.04 -6.78 -6.58
C ASP A 242 -34.52 -6.75 -7.00
N GLY A 243 -35.25 -7.84 -6.81
CA GLY A 243 -36.68 -7.94 -7.08
C GLY A 243 -37.47 -6.86 -6.34
N GLY A 244 -38.41 -6.21 -7.05
CA GLY A 244 -39.16 -5.07 -6.55
C GLY A 244 -38.33 -3.77 -6.43
N ASN A 245 -38.88 -2.81 -5.71
CA ASN A 245 -38.22 -1.53 -5.46
C ASN A 245 -37.58 -1.54 -4.06
N GLN A 246 -36.29 -1.79 -3.99
CA GLN A 246 -35.54 -1.90 -2.74
C GLN A 246 -34.59 -0.70 -2.56
N VAL A 247 -34.47 -0.21 -1.33
CA VAL A 247 -33.54 0.87 -0.95
C VAL A 247 -32.65 0.45 0.21
N LEU A 248 -31.44 0.99 0.30
CA LEU A 248 -30.57 0.80 1.47
C LEU A 248 -31.15 1.56 2.67
N LEU A 249 -31.17 0.93 3.84
CA LEU A 249 -31.59 1.56 5.06
C LEU A 249 -30.49 2.42 5.67
N ASN A 250 -30.76 3.71 5.78
CA ASN A 250 -29.95 4.67 6.51
C ASN A 250 -30.58 4.91 7.89
N PHE A 251 -30.35 3.98 8.81
CA PHE A 251 -30.87 4.05 10.16
C PHE A 251 -30.51 5.38 10.83
N ARG A 252 -31.46 5.98 11.59
CA ARG A 252 -31.17 7.13 12.43
C ARG A 252 -30.29 6.69 13.61
N SER A 253 -29.18 7.38 13.84
CA SER A 253 -28.22 7.04 14.90
C SER A 253 -28.64 7.64 16.24
N GLY A 254 -28.37 6.92 17.34
CA GLY A 254 -28.67 7.33 18.71
C GLY A 254 -29.39 6.23 19.49
N LEU A 255 -29.37 6.33 20.81
CA LEU A 255 -29.98 5.34 21.72
C LEU A 255 -31.53 5.40 21.74
N ALA A 256 -32.13 6.53 21.45
CA ALA A 256 -33.58 6.74 21.41
C ALA A 256 -33.95 7.64 20.25
N PRO A 257 -33.91 7.13 19.00
CA PRO A 257 -34.16 7.93 17.80
C PRO A 257 -35.62 8.34 17.64
N PHE A 258 -36.53 7.68 18.34
CA PHE A 258 -37.99 7.93 18.33
C PHE A 258 -38.54 7.99 19.75
N ARG A 259 -39.70 8.68 19.92
CA ARG A 259 -40.48 8.62 21.15
C ARG A 259 -41.29 7.35 21.15
N ILE A 260 -41.21 6.58 22.25
CA ILE A 260 -41.99 5.35 22.45
C ILE A 260 -42.84 5.56 23.70
N VAL A 261 -44.14 5.34 23.58
CA VAL A 261 -45.11 5.37 24.67
C VAL A 261 -45.88 4.05 24.71
N SER A 262 -46.45 3.68 25.86
CA SER A 262 -47.26 2.47 25.97
C SER A 262 -48.69 2.70 25.45
N LEU A 263 -49.39 1.60 25.11
CA LEU A 263 -50.81 1.61 24.80
C LEU A 263 -51.61 2.25 25.96
N GLU A 264 -51.26 1.90 27.18
CA GLU A 264 -51.87 2.45 28.39
C GLU A 264 -51.68 3.97 28.50
N ASP A 265 -50.47 4.50 28.26
CA ASP A 265 -50.20 5.92 28.36
C ASP A 265 -51.10 6.75 27.42
N VAL A 266 -51.38 6.23 26.23
CA VAL A 266 -52.28 6.88 25.27
C VAL A 266 -53.73 6.78 25.75
N THR A 267 -54.21 5.58 26.14
CA THR A 267 -55.61 5.38 26.53
C THR A 267 -56.00 6.11 27.82
N GLU A 268 -55.05 6.32 28.72
CA GLU A 268 -55.24 7.11 29.95
C GLU A 268 -54.98 8.62 29.77
N GLY A 269 -54.65 9.07 28.57
CA GLY A 269 -54.44 10.48 28.25
C GLY A 269 -53.15 11.07 28.87
N ARG A 270 -52.17 10.24 29.18
CA ARG A 270 -50.88 10.69 29.74
C ARG A 270 -49.88 11.23 28.70
N VAL A 271 -50.22 11.04 27.41
CA VAL A 271 -49.34 11.48 26.31
C VAL A 271 -49.74 12.92 25.91
N PRO A 272 -48.76 13.84 25.82
CA PRO A 272 -49.03 15.19 25.37
C PRO A 272 -49.60 15.21 23.94
N GLU A 273 -50.67 15.97 23.71
CA GLU A 273 -51.33 16.12 22.42
C GLU A 273 -50.34 16.54 21.30
N ALA A 274 -49.36 17.40 21.61
CA ALA A 274 -48.35 17.87 20.67
C ALA A 274 -47.44 16.73 20.12
N TRP A 275 -47.44 15.56 20.76
CA TRP A 275 -46.71 14.39 20.27
C TRP A 275 -47.50 13.56 19.26
N ILE A 276 -48.81 13.80 19.16
CA ILE A 276 -49.77 13.07 18.32
C ILE A 276 -50.26 13.93 17.16
N ARG A 277 -50.64 15.18 17.43
CA ARG A 277 -51.22 16.10 16.44
C ARG A 277 -50.26 16.33 15.26
N ASP A 278 -50.76 16.16 14.05
CA ASP A 278 -50.01 16.30 12.79
C ASP A 278 -48.75 15.39 12.70
N ARG A 279 -48.76 14.26 13.44
CA ARG A 279 -47.63 13.31 13.48
C ARG A 279 -47.99 11.98 12.84
N ILE A 280 -46.97 11.20 12.55
CA ILE A 280 -47.05 9.78 12.18
C ILE A 280 -47.09 8.98 13.47
N VAL A 281 -48.19 8.28 13.74
CA VAL A 281 -48.33 7.44 14.91
C VAL A 281 -48.23 5.97 14.48
N LEU A 282 -47.19 5.25 14.95
CA LEU A 282 -47.02 3.84 14.65
C LEU A 282 -47.43 2.99 15.85
N ILE A 283 -48.30 2.02 15.61
CA ILE A 283 -48.77 1.08 16.65
C ILE A 283 -48.14 -0.29 16.32
N GLY A 284 -47.37 -0.84 17.26
CA GLY A 284 -46.78 -2.16 17.08
C GLY A 284 -46.39 -2.81 18.39
N ILE A 285 -45.89 -4.04 18.30
CA ILE A 285 -45.51 -4.82 19.46
C ILE A 285 -44.09 -4.45 19.91
N THR A 286 -43.95 -4.12 21.19
CA THR A 286 -42.65 -3.88 21.86
C THR A 286 -42.43 -4.82 23.05
N ALA A 287 -43.19 -5.91 23.10
CA ALA A 287 -43.04 -6.98 24.07
C ALA A 287 -42.12 -8.09 23.55
N LEU A 288 -41.05 -8.41 24.30
CA LEU A 288 -40.09 -9.47 23.94
C LEU A 288 -40.74 -10.84 23.87
N SER A 289 -41.79 -11.08 24.68
CA SER A 289 -42.53 -12.35 24.68
C SER A 289 -43.24 -12.64 23.36
N ALA A 290 -43.61 -11.62 22.62
CA ALA A 290 -44.25 -11.74 21.30
C ALA A 290 -43.26 -11.98 20.14
N LYS A 291 -41.93 -11.85 20.36
CA LYS A 291 -40.87 -12.13 19.42
C LYS A 291 -40.91 -11.37 18.11
N ASP A 292 -41.55 -10.20 18.10
CA ASP A 292 -41.56 -9.32 16.93
C ASP A 292 -40.31 -8.47 16.89
N VAL A 293 -39.17 -9.14 16.67
CA VAL A 293 -37.85 -8.54 16.64
C VAL A 293 -37.09 -8.92 15.39
N ILE A 294 -36.41 -7.96 14.79
CA ILE A 294 -35.57 -8.12 13.60
C ILE A 294 -34.13 -7.82 13.97
N ASN A 295 -33.20 -8.60 13.39
CA ASN A 295 -31.77 -8.37 13.61
C ASN A 295 -31.27 -7.24 12.69
N SER A 296 -30.77 -6.14 13.30
CA SER A 296 -30.08 -5.08 12.59
C SER A 296 -28.81 -4.66 13.34
N ALA A 297 -27.66 -5.09 12.85
CA ALA A 297 -26.38 -4.76 13.47
C ALA A 297 -25.97 -3.29 13.32
N ALA A 298 -26.68 -2.50 12.52
CA ALA A 298 -26.42 -1.07 12.31
C ALA A 298 -27.02 -0.17 13.38
N ILE A 299 -27.89 -0.71 14.25
CA ILE A 299 -28.54 0.04 15.33
C ILE A 299 -27.82 -0.28 16.65
N ASP A 300 -27.50 0.77 17.41
CA ASP A 300 -26.94 0.64 18.74
C ASP A 300 -28.09 0.73 19.78
N GLY A 301 -28.14 -0.21 20.71
CA GLY A 301 -29.22 -0.29 21.67
C GLY A 301 -28.91 -1.19 22.87
N VAL A 302 -29.86 -1.30 23.81
CA VAL A 302 -29.74 -2.11 25.03
C VAL A 302 -29.47 -3.59 24.70
N ASN A 303 -30.09 -4.11 23.63
CA ASN A 303 -29.80 -5.42 23.03
C ASN A 303 -29.21 -5.22 21.63
N PRO A 304 -27.90 -5.08 21.48
CA PRO A 304 -27.29 -4.79 20.19
C PRO A 304 -27.71 -5.80 19.12
N GLY A 305 -28.30 -5.29 18.05
CA GLY A 305 -28.73 -6.09 16.91
C GLY A 305 -30.18 -6.61 16.95
N LEU A 306 -30.90 -6.51 18.08
CA LEU A 306 -32.32 -6.87 18.14
C LEU A 306 -33.18 -5.60 18.28
N VAL A 307 -34.00 -5.36 17.28
CA VAL A 307 -34.86 -4.17 17.17
C VAL A 307 -36.31 -4.61 16.93
N TYR A 308 -37.29 -3.95 17.53
CA TYR A 308 -38.68 -4.27 17.29
C TYR A 308 -39.07 -3.94 15.85
N GLY A 309 -40.00 -4.75 15.27
CA GLY A 309 -40.49 -4.54 13.90
C GLY A 309 -40.97 -3.12 13.65
N VAL A 310 -41.79 -2.58 14.56
CA VAL A 310 -42.33 -1.22 14.50
C VAL A 310 -41.22 -0.14 14.51
N GLU A 311 -40.11 -0.34 15.22
CA GLU A 311 -38.99 0.60 15.21
C GLU A 311 -38.25 0.57 13.85
N ILE A 312 -38.14 -0.60 13.21
CA ILE A 312 -37.61 -0.71 11.86
C ILE A 312 -38.47 0.08 10.87
N GLN A 313 -39.81 -0.03 10.98
CA GLN A 313 -40.71 0.76 10.15
C GLN A 313 -40.51 2.26 10.41
N ALA A 314 -40.38 2.67 11.69
CA ALA A 314 -40.08 4.05 12.05
C ALA A 314 -38.78 4.55 11.41
N HIS A 315 -37.72 3.77 11.43
CA HIS A 315 -36.44 4.11 10.75
C HIS A 315 -36.60 4.28 9.24
N ALA A 316 -37.34 3.37 8.60
CA ALA A 316 -37.57 3.41 7.16
C ALA A 316 -38.42 4.63 6.75
N ILE A 317 -39.46 4.97 7.52
CA ILE A 317 -40.29 6.14 7.31
C ILE A 317 -39.48 7.42 7.57
N SER A 318 -38.75 7.48 8.68
CA SER A 318 -37.88 8.61 9.05
C SER A 318 -36.85 8.91 7.98
N GLN A 319 -36.25 7.86 7.37
CA GLN A 319 -35.31 8.02 6.27
C GLN A 319 -35.93 8.77 5.09
N ILE A 320 -37.15 8.39 4.68
CA ILE A 320 -37.87 8.99 3.55
C ILE A 320 -38.26 10.42 3.88
N THR A 321 -39.00 10.61 4.99
CA THR A 321 -39.50 11.91 5.39
C THR A 321 -38.41 12.93 5.67
N SER A 322 -37.32 12.52 6.35
CA SER A 322 -36.19 13.40 6.59
C SER A 322 -35.37 13.71 5.31
N ALA A 323 -35.29 12.78 4.36
CA ALA A 323 -34.63 13.05 3.09
C ALA A 323 -35.41 14.09 2.27
N VAL A 324 -36.75 14.01 2.30
CA VAL A 324 -37.63 14.91 1.54
C VAL A 324 -37.70 16.29 2.20
N LEU A 325 -37.85 16.34 3.52
CA LEU A 325 -38.15 17.60 4.24
C LEU A 325 -36.88 18.31 4.74
N ASP A 326 -35.88 17.55 5.20
CA ASP A 326 -34.68 18.09 5.85
C ASP A 326 -33.45 17.95 4.97
N GLY A 327 -33.54 17.26 3.82
CA GLY A 327 -32.35 16.95 2.98
C GLY A 327 -31.39 15.96 3.61
N ARG A 328 -31.84 15.11 4.55
CA ARG A 328 -31.00 14.06 5.14
C ARG A 328 -30.54 13.11 4.04
N PRO A 329 -29.21 12.80 3.95
CA PRO A 329 -28.70 12.00 2.85
C PRO A 329 -29.26 10.57 2.90
N LEU A 330 -29.71 10.07 1.75
CA LEU A 330 -30.00 8.65 1.53
C LEU A 330 -28.71 7.89 1.25
N LEU A 331 -28.66 6.61 1.66
CA LEU A 331 -27.54 5.76 1.30
C LEU A 331 -27.57 5.43 -0.20
N LYS A 332 -26.43 5.58 -0.83
CA LYS A 332 -26.19 5.29 -2.24
C LYS A 332 -24.79 4.74 -2.45
N THR A 333 -24.59 4.03 -3.53
CA THR A 333 -23.32 3.42 -3.92
C THR A 333 -22.82 4.04 -5.20
N TRP A 334 -21.55 3.89 -5.48
CA TRP A 334 -21.00 4.18 -6.80
C TRP A 334 -21.43 3.09 -7.79
N SER A 335 -21.34 3.37 -9.09
CA SER A 335 -21.43 2.30 -10.09
C SER A 335 -20.21 1.40 -10.01
N ASP A 336 -20.40 0.11 -10.32
CA ASP A 336 -19.37 -0.95 -10.23
C ASP A 336 -18.01 -0.51 -10.80
N GLY A 337 -18.02 0.13 -11.96
CA GLY A 337 -16.79 0.59 -12.61
C GLY A 337 -15.97 1.54 -11.75
N TRP A 338 -16.60 2.50 -11.07
CA TRP A 338 -15.92 3.44 -10.19
C TRP A 338 -15.42 2.79 -8.90
N GLU A 339 -16.11 1.78 -8.38
CA GLU A 339 -15.66 1.02 -7.22
C GLU A 339 -14.40 0.19 -7.53
N TYR A 340 -14.32 -0.42 -8.72
CA TYR A 340 -13.09 -1.09 -9.17
C TYR A 340 -11.93 -0.11 -9.41
N VAL A 341 -12.21 1.07 -9.96
CA VAL A 341 -11.19 2.14 -10.09
C VAL A 341 -10.70 2.58 -8.71
N TRP A 342 -11.58 2.71 -7.73
CA TRP A 342 -11.23 3.02 -6.35
C TRP A 342 -10.26 2.00 -5.75
N ILE A 343 -10.56 0.71 -5.87
CA ILE A 343 -9.69 -0.39 -5.42
C ILE A 343 -8.34 -0.34 -6.12
N LEU A 344 -8.33 -0.09 -7.45
CA LEU A 344 -7.11 0.01 -8.25
C LEU A 344 -6.23 1.19 -7.80
N VAL A 345 -6.80 2.35 -7.57
CA VAL A 345 -6.06 3.57 -7.15
C VAL A 345 -5.34 3.33 -5.82
N TRP A 346 -6.02 2.76 -4.83
CA TRP A 346 -5.40 2.44 -3.55
C TRP A 346 -4.40 1.28 -3.64
N GLY A 347 -4.66 0.33 -4.53
CA GLY A 347 -3.70 -0.73 -4.85
C GLY A 347 -2.41 -0.19 -5.47
N LEU A 348 -2.52 0.77 -6.40
CA LEU A 348 -1.37 1.48 -6.98
C LEU A 348 -0.62 2.33 -5.95
N LEU A 349 -1.33 2.94 -5.01
CA LEU A 349 -0.71 3.64 -3.89
C LEU A 349 0.13 2.68 -3.04
N GLY A 350 -0.41 1.51 -2.68
CA GLY A 350 0.33 0.47 -1.95
C GLY A 350 1.60 0.03 -2.66
N ILE A 351 1.54 -0.19 -3.98
CA ILE A 351 2.71 -0.51 -4.82
C ILE A 351 3.72 0.67 -4.81
N SER A 352 3.23 1.90 -4.86
CA SER A 352 4.06 3.11 -4.95
C SER A 352 4.81 3.41 -3.64
N LEU A 353 4.25 3.06 -2.49
CA LEU A 353 4.91 3.23 -1.18
C LEU A 353 6.30 2.61 -1.14
N GLY A 354 6.46 1.41 -1.68
CA GLY A 354 7.77 0.75 -1.73
C GLY A 354 8.75 1.33 -2.74
N ARG A 355 8.30 2.21 -3.61
CA ARG A 355 9.18 2.97 -4.49
C ARG A 355 9.66 4.26 -3.84
N ILE A 356 8.75 4.94 -3.13
CA ILE A 356 9.03 6.22 -2.46
C ILE A 356 9.96 5.98 -1.26
N PHE A 357 9.71 4.91 -0.52
CA PHE A 357 10.46 4.59 0.69
C PHE A 357 11.36 3.38 0.50
N THR A 358 12.63 3.51 0.86
CA THR A 358 13.63 2.43 0.81
C THR A 358 13.79 1.70 2.15
N SER A 359 13.28 2.28 3.25
CA SER A 359 13.35 1.72 4.60
C SER A 359 12.05 0.98 4.94
N PRO A 360 12.10 -0.26 5.45
CA PRO A 360 10.92 -1.03 5.86
C PRO A 360 10.02 -0.27 6.86
N LEU A 361 10.62 0.40 7.85
CA LEU A 361 9.88 1.18 8.85
C LEU A 361 9.09 2.34 8.23
N LYS A 362 9.70 3.05 7.26
CA LYS A 362 9.01 4.16 6.56
C LYS A 362 7.85 3.66 5.71
N ILE A 363 7.97 2.46 5.11
CA ILE A 363 6.88 1.83 4.35
C ILE A 363 5.73 1.47 5.29
N LEU A 364 6.02 0.84 6.44
CA LEU A 364 4.99 0.49 7.44
C LEU A 364 4.28 1.74 7.97
N LEU A 365 5.03 2.81 8.25
CA LEU A 365 4.44 4.09 8.67
C LEU A 365 3.56 4.69 7.56
N GLY A 366 4.05 4.72 6.32
CA GLY A 366 3.26 5.19 5.18
C GLY A 366 2.01 4.33 4.94
N LEU A 367 2.11 3.01 5.12
CA LEU A 367 0.98 2.09 5.06
C LEU A 367 -0.05 2.40 6.15
N ALA A 368 0.38 2.56 7.40
CA ALA A 368 -0.50 2.90 8.52
C ALA A 368 -1.24 4.22 8.28
N VAL A 369 -0.53 5.26 7.85
CA VAL A 369 -1.13 6.55 7.48
C VAL A 369 -2.14 6.38 6.34
N SER A 370 -1.81 5.60 5.30
CA SER A 370 -2.71 5.35 4.18
C SER A 370 -3.98 4.59 4.61
N CYS A 371 -3.87 3.60 5.50
CA CYS A 371 -5.02 2.87 6.04
C CYS A 371 -5.95 3.80 6.85
N VAL A 372 -5.38 4.64 7.72
CA VAL A 372 -6.15 5.62 8.50
C VAL A 372 -6.84 6.63 7.56
N THR A 373 -6.11 7.12 6.55
CA THR A 373 -6.68 8.04 5.56
C THR A 373 -7.82 7.40 4.78
N LEU A 374 -7.63 6.17 4.27
CA LEU A 374 -8.67 5.43 3.56
C LEU A 374 -9.92 5.25 4.43
N THR A 375 -9.75 4.78 5.67
CA THR A 375 -10.88 4.58 6.60
C THR A 375 -11.58 5.90 6.89
N GLY A 376 -10.82 6.97 7.12
CA GLY A 376 -11.38 8.31 7.35
C GLY A 376 -12.14 8.85 6.14
N VAL A 377 -11.64 8.64 4.92
CA VAL A 377 -12.34 9.04 3.69
C VAL A 377 -13.62 8.22 3.50
N CYS A 378 -13.58 6.88 3.65
CA CYS A 378 -14.76 6.03 3.56
C CYS A 378 -15.83 6.43 4.60
N TYR A 379 -15.41 6.70 5.83
CA TYR A 379 -16.31 7.18 6.89
C TYR A 379 -16.92 8.54 6.57
N SER A 380 -16.12 9.49 6.09
CA SER A 380 -16.61 10.82 5.69
C SER A 380 -17.59 10.75 4.52
N LEU A 381 -17.33 9.87 3.54
CA LEU A 381 -18.23 9.61 2.44
C LEU A 381 -19.55 8.99 2.94
N LEU A 382 -19.49 8.07 3.90
CA LEU A 382 -20.69 7.47 4.51
C LEU A 382 -21.56 8.51 5.24
N LEU A 383 -20.94 9.48 5.93
CA LEU A 383 -21.69 10.58 6.58
C LEU A 383 -22.53 11.41 5.60
N ILE A 384 -22.08 11.53 4.35
CA ILE A 384 -22.82 12.21 3.28
C ILE A 384 -23.63 11.24 2.40
N GLY A 385 -23.82 9.99 2.87
CA GLY A 385 -24.68 8.99 2.24
C GLY A 385 -24.01 8.13 1.17
N TRP A 386 -22.68 8.19 0.95
CA TRP A 386 -22.00 7.35 0.00
C TRP A 386 -21.34 6.13 0.67
N TRP A 387 -21.82 4.94 0.32
CA TRP A 387 -21.17 3.70 0.70
C TRP A 387 -20.19 3.27 -0.40
N VAL A 388 -18.92 3.27 -0.07
CA VAL A 388 -17.82 2.86 -0.96
C VAL A 388 -17.08 1.64 -0.39
N PRO A 389 -16.50 0.77 -1.23
CA PRO A 389 -15.84 -0.46 -0.78
C PRO A 389 -14.60 -0.14 0.05
N ILE A 390 -14.64 -0.50 1.34
CA ILE A 390 -13.54 -0.32 2.29
C ILE A 390 -12.69 -1.59 2.43
N VAL A 391 -13.30 -2.77 2.55
CA VAL A 391 -12.61 -4.02 2.84
C VAL A 391 -11.68 -4.46 1.71
N PRO A 392 -12.13 -4.58 0.44
CA PRO A 392 -11.23 -4.94 -0.65
C PRO A 392 -10.11 -3.92 -0.83
N THR A 393 -10.39 -2.65 -0.59
CA THR A 393 -9.42 -1.57 -0.71
C THR A 393 -8.35 -1.63 0.38
N LEU A 394 -8.73 -1.88 1.63
CA LEU A 394 -7.80 -2.12 2.73
C LEU A 394 -6.94 -3.37 2.50
N LEU A 395 -7.55 -4.46 2.02
CA LEU A 395 -6.82 -5.70 1.73
C LEU A 395 -5.76 -5.49 0.67
N VAL A 396 -6.10 -4.84 -0.45
CA VAL A 396 -5.13 -4.54 -1.52
C VAL A 396 -3.98 -3.67 -0.99
N LEU A 397 -4.30 -2.63 -0.21
CA LEU A 397 -3.32 -1.71 0.35
C LEU A 397 -2.37 -2.43 1.33
N VAL A 398 -2.93 -3.21 2.26
CA VAL A 398 -2.16 -3.93 3.30
C VAL A 398 -1.32 -5.04 2.68
N LEU A 399 -1.88 -5.86 1.79
CA LEU A 399 -1.13 -6.96 1.16
C LEU A 399 0.01 -6.45 0.27
N ASN A 400 -0.21 -5.39 -0.50
CA ASN A 400 0.84 -4.76 -1.29
C ASN A 400 1.92 -4.13 -0.41
N GLY A 401 1.55 -3.40 0.64
CA GLY A 401 2.48 -2.75 1.54
C GLY A 401 3.31 -3.74 2.36
N THR A 402 2.67 -4.75 2.95
CA THR A 402 3.36 -5.78 3.76
C THR A 402 4.21 -6.71 2.91
N GLY A 403 3.70 -7.18 1.76
CA GLY A 403 4.44 -8.02 0.82
C GLY A 403 5.70 -7.33 0.31
N LEU A 404 5.61 -6.04 -0.01
CA LEU A 404 6.74 -5.23 -0.42
C LEU A 404 7.77 -5.03 0.71
N THR A 405 7.28 -4.79 1.94
CA THR A 405 8.12 -4.68 3.14
C THR A 405 8.90 -5.97 3.40
N ALA A 406 8.22 -7.12 3.32
CA ALA A 406 8.84 -8.43 3.49
C ALA A 406 9.91 -8.72 2.42
N LEU A 407 9.64 -8.38 1.15
CA LEU A 407 10.59 -8.53 0.06
C LEU A 407 11.85 -7.69 0.26
N LEU A 408 11.69 -6.43 0.68
CA LEU A 408 12.83 -5.53 0.95
C LEU A 408 13.64 -5.99 2.15
N PHE A 409 12.98 -6.46 3.20
CA PHE A 409 13.66 -7.02 4.37
C PHE A 409 14.45 -8.29 4.04
N TYR A 410 13.88 -9.18 3.24
CA TYR A 410 14.56 -10.38 2.76
C TYR A 410 15.80 -10.05 1.93
N ARG A 411 15.70 -9.09 1.00
CA ARG A 411 16.84 -8.62 0.19
C ARG A 411 17.92 -7.97 1.06
N TYR A 412 17.53 -7.16 2.03
CA TYR A 412 18.47 -6.54 2.96
C TYR A 412 19.24 -7.60 3.77
N GLN A 413 18.53 -8.63 4.26
CA GLN A 413 19.18 -9.75 4.95
C GLN A 413 20.13 -10.54 4.06
N GLN A 414 19.77 -10.79 2.80
CA GLN A 414 20.66 -11.46 1.85
C GLN A 414 21.92 -10.63 1.58
N ASP A 415 21.78 -9.33 1.33
CA ASP A 415 22.91 -8.43 1.11
C ASP A 415 23.83 -8.37 2.33
N LEU A 416 23.26 -8.35 3.54
CA LEU A 416 24.03 -8.39 4.78
C LEU A 416 24.79 -9.72 4.95
N LYS A 417 24.14 -10.86 4.68
CA LYS A 417 24.78 -12.18 4.72
C LYS A 417 25.92 -12.29 3.72
N SER A 418 25.71 -11.83 2.48
CA SER A 418 26.77 -11.79 1.45
C SER A 418 27.97 -10.98 1.93
N LYS A 419 27.75 -9.78 2.47
CA LYS A 419 28.84 -8.93 2.99
C LYS A 419 29.60 -9.56 4.17
N ILE A 420 28.89 -10.31 5.03
CA ILE A 420 29.54 -11.04 6.13
C ILE A 420 30.37 -12.18 5.58
N GLN A 421 29.85 -12.96 4.63
CA GLN A 421 30.59 -14.06 3.99
C GLN A 421 31.83 -13.57 3.25
N ASP A 422 31.72 -12.46 2.50
CA ASP A 422 32.87 -11.85 1.81
C ASP A 422 33.95 -11.43 2.80
N ARG A 423 33.57 -10.82 3.93
CA ARG A 423 34.53 -10.47 4.98
C ARG A 423 35.19 -11.68 5.63
N GLN A 424 34.42 -12.73 5.87
CA GLN A 424 34.92 -13.97 6.47
C GLN A 424 35.95 -14.65 5.55
N LEU A 425 35.65 -14.68 4.26
CA LEU A 425 36.57 -15.24 3.25
C LEU A 425 37.92 -14.48 3.18
N ILE A 426 37.90 -13.14 3.33
CA ILE A 426 39.12 -12.33 3.40
C ILE A 426 39.90 -12.66 4.68
N ILE A 427 39.24 -12.78 5.81
CA ILE A 427 39.87 -13.12 7.09
C ILE A 427 40.53 -14.51 7.01
N ASP A 428 39.78 -15.51 6.53
CA ASP A 428 40.28 -16.90 6.43
C ASP A 428 41.50 -16.98 5.51
N ARG A 429 41.47 -16.34 4.33
CA ARG A 429 42.64 -16.27 3.42
C ARG A 429 43.84 -15.57 4.04
N THR A 430 43.57 -14.51 4.82
CA THR A 430 44.65 -13.78 5.51
C THR A 430 45.31 -14.67 6.56
N PHE A 431 44.51 -15.40 7.34
CA PHE A 431 45.04 -16.37 8.33
C PHE A 431 45.84 -17.47 7.68
N ASP A 432 45.36 -18.06 6.57
CA ASP A 432 46.08 -19.09 5.83
C ASP A 432 47.41 -18.57 5.27
N SER A 433 47.41 -17.35 4.73
CA SER A 433 48.64 -16.73 4.19
C SER A 433 49.68 -16.44 5.27
N ILE A 434 49.24 -16.00 6.47
CA ILE A 434 50.14 -15.76 7.61
C ILE A 434 50.67 -17.09 8.17
N HIS A 435 49.80 -18.09 8.26
CA HIS A 435 50.17 -19.40 8.84
C HIS A 435 51.12 -20.19 7.94
N ASN A 436 50.85 -20.24 6.63
CA ASN A 436 51.62 -21.06 5.67
C ASN A 436 52.88 -20.36 5.12
N GLY A 437 53.08 -19.08 5.38
CA GLY A 437 54.26 -18.31 4.99
C GLY A 437 55.08 -17.86 6.21
N PRO A 438 54.90 -16.62 6.66
CA PRO A 438 55.79 -15.99 7.66
C PRO A 438 55.93 -16.76 8.98
N LEU A 439 54.84 -17.40 9.47
CA LEU A 439 54.91 -18.18 10.72
C LEU A 439 55.72 -19.46 10.57
N GLN A 440 55.63 -20.15 9.42
CA GLN A 440 56.43 -21.35 9.16
C GLN A 440 57.91 -20.99 8.94
N THR A 441 58.20 -19.92 8.20
CA THR A 441 59.56 -19.39 8.01
C THR A 441 60.16 -18.98 9.34
N LEU A 442 59.44 -18.28 10.21
CA LEU A 442 59.88 -17.91 11.54
C LEU A 442 60.18 -19.15 12.41
N ALA A 443 59.28 -20.14 12.42
CA ALA A 443 59.46 -21.39 13.16
C ALA A 443 60.68 -22.16 12.66
N GLY A 444 60.92 -22.18 11.33
CA GLY A 444 62.13 -22.74 10.73
C GLY A 444 63.40 -22.05 11.19
N ILE A 445 63.45 -20.72 11.15
CA ILE A 445 64.57 -19.91 11.63
C ILE A 445 64.85 -20.20 13.10
N LEU A 446 63.83 -20.17 13.95
CA LEU A 446 63.95 -20.42 15.39
C LEU A 446 64.51 -21.81 15.70
N ARG A 447 64.03 -22.83 14.98
CA ARG A 447 64.52 -24.20 15.11
C ARG A 447 66.02 -24.35 14.68
N THR A 448 66.35 -23.73 13.56
CA THR A 448 67.74 -23.77 13.03
C THR A 448 68.75 -23.07 13.97
N VAL A 449 68.32 -21.89 14.53
CA VAL A 449 69.15 -21.15 15.52
C VAL A 449 69.30 -21.95 16.82
N GLN A 450 68.32 -22.76 17.18
CA GLN A 450 68.38 -23.59 18.39
C GLN A 450 69.30 -24.87 18.19
N GLU A 451 69.32 -25.42 16.99
CA GLU A 451 70.03 -26.63 16.66
C GLU A 451 71.54 -26.39 16.27
N ARG A 452 71.84 -25.20 15.69
CA ARG A 452 73.20 -24.82 15.26
C ARG A 452 73.42 -23.32 15.31
N PRO A 453 74.61 -22.80 15.67
CA PRO A 453 74.92 -21.38 15.54
C PRO A 453 74.99 -21.00 14.06
N LEU A 454 74.09 -20.16 13.60
CA LEU A 454 74.03 -19.59 12.26
C LEU A 454 75.10 -18.48 12.10
N SER A 455 75.70 -18.36 10.91
CA SER A 455 76.51 -17.19 10.63
C SER A 455 75.63 -15.92 10.58
N PRO A 456 76.18 -14.76 10.97
CA PRO A 456 75.44 -13.50 10.91
C PRO A 456 74.87 -13.20 9.51
N GLU A 457 75.50 -13.60 8.45
CA GLU A 457 75.10 -13.45 7.06
C GLU A 457 73.84 -14.31 6.73
N GLN A 458 73.86 -15.55 7.23
CA GLN A 458 72.74 -16.49 7.01
C GLN A 458 71.46 -16.05 7.77
N LEU A 459 71.60 -15.63 9.02
CA LEU A 459 70.51 -15.08 9.82
C LEU A 459 69.95 -13.82 9.18
N TYR A 460 70.79 -12.95 8.61
CA TYR A 460 70.38 -11.77 7.89
C TYR A 460 69.53 -12.11 6.64
N LEU A 461 69.92 -13.13 5.87
CA LEU A 461 69.24 -13.59 4.69
C LEU A 461 67.87 -14.17 5.05
N ASP A 462 67.78 -14.99 6.10
CA ASP A 462 66.54 -15.60 6.56
C ASP A 462 65.56 -14.57 7.12
N LEU A 463 66.01 -13.59 7.91
CA LEU A 463 65.22 -12.47 8.39
C LEU A 463 64.75 -11.55 7.24
N LYS A 464 65.57 -11.40 6.19
CA LYS A 464 65.20 -10.64 4.99
C LYS A 464 64.08 -11.35 4.21
N CYS A 465 64.14 -12.69 4.11
CA CYS A 465 63.11 -13.51 3.52
C CYS A 465 61.76 -13.36 4.30
N LEU A 466 61.80 -13.51 5.62
CA LEU A 466 60.64 -13.34 6.49
C LEU A 466 60.01 -11.94 6.36
N ASN A 467 60.85 -10.91 6.31
CA ASN A 467 60.36 -9.53 6.11
C ASN A 467 59.68 -9.36 4.73
N GLN A 468 60.17 -10.07 3.70
CA GLN A 468 59.56 -10.04 2.38
C GLN A 468 58.21 -10.76 2.39
N GLU A 469 58.09 -11.93 3.00
CA GLU A 469 56.86 -12.69 3.14
C GLU A 469 55.79 -11.89 3.92
N LEU A 470 56.17 -11.22 5.02
CA LEU A 470 55.26 -10.34 5.77
C LEU A 470 54.76 -9.16 4.91
N ARG A 471 55.64 -8.58 4.08
CA ARG A 471 55.22 -7.52 3.14
C ARG A 471 54.27 -8.03 2.08
N ASP A 472 54.51 -9.24 1.55
CA ASP A 472 53.66 -9.85 0.53
C ASP A 472 52.26 -10.13 1.08
N VAL A 473 52.13 -10.61 2.31
CA VAL A 473 50.83 -10.76 3.01
C VAL A 473 50.15 -9.41 3.21
N TYR A 474 50.89 -8.41 3.68
CA TYR A 474 50.34 -7.06 3.88
C TYR A 474 49.84 -6.46 2.57
N GLU A 475 50.58 -6.57 1.47
CA GLU A 475 50.16 -6.09 0.15
C GLU A 475 48.96 -6.85 -0.40
N SER A 476 48.88 -8.16 -0.16
CA SER A 476 47.74 -9.00 -0.54
C SER A 476 46.46 -8.53 0.17
N VAL A 477 46.49 -8.34 1.49
CA VAL A 477 45.37 -7.87 2.30
C VAL A 477 44.93 -6.46 1.89
N LEU A 478 45.88 -5.56 1.67
CA LEU A 478 45.56 -4.21 1.17
C LEU A 478 44.94 -4.25 -0.23
N GLY A 479 45.38 -5.16 -1.09
CA GLY A 479 44.83 -5.39 -2.42
C GLY A 479 43.38 -5.80 -2.36
N GLU A 480 43.02 -6.75 -1.51
CA GLU A 480 41.64 -7.25 -1.34
C GLU A 480 40.71 -6.21 -0.71
N ILE A 481 41.16 -5.46 0.29
CA ILE A 481 40.38 -4.37 0.91
C ILE A 481 40.13 -3.21 -0.08
N SER A 482 41.12 -2.93 -0.95
CA SER A 482 41.04 -1.85 -1.94
C SER A 482 40.12 -2.16 -3.12
N THR A 483 39.83 -3.43 -3.42
CA THR A 483 38.97 -3.83 -4.55
C THR A 483 37.49 -3.46 -4.35
N GLN A 484 37.08 -3.18 -3.13
CA GLN A 484 35.69 -2.87 -2.80
C GLN A 484 35.34 -1.37 -2.70
N ARG A 485 36.30 -0.44 -2.94
CA ARG A 485 36.03 1.02 -2.78
C ARG A 485 36.48 1.80 -4.00
N ASP A 486 35.78 2.88 -4.32
CA ASP A 486 36.09 3.87 -5.35
C ASP A 486 37.36 4.70 -5.02
N SER A 487 38.22 4.18 -4.14
CA SER A 487 39.42 4.85 -3.67
C SER A 487 40.61 3.89 -3.65
N ILE A 488 41.83 4.44 -3.84
CA ILE A 488 43.09 3.75 -3.63
C ILE A 488 43.81 4.32 -2.41
N ILE A 489 44.38 3.44 -1.57
CA ILE A 489 45.20 3.82 -0.43
C ILE A 489 46.64 3.42 -0.79
N LEU A 490 47.51 4.39 -1.04
CA LEU A 490 48.92 4.16 -1.35
C LEU A 490 49.80 4.23 -0.11
N SER A 491 49.33 4.90 0.94
CA SER A 491 49.94 4.94 2.27
C SER A 491 48.88 5.29 3.31
N PRO A 492 49.16 5.17 4.63
CA PRO A 492 48.23 5.60 5.68
C PRO A 492 47.74 7.06 5.53
N GLU A 493 48.54 7.91 4.93
CA GLU A 493 48.32 9.34 4.79
C GLU A 493 47.72 9.72 3.43
N LEU A 494 47.82 8.86 2.38
CA LEU A 494 47.35 9.15 1.03
C LEU A 494 46.22 8.23 0.60
N LYS A 495 45.00 8.77 0.66
CA LYS A 495 43.78 8.13 0.13
C LYS A 495 43.25 8.95 -1.04
N LEU A 496 43.22 8.37 -2.24
CA LEU A 496 42.81 9.01 -3.48
C LEU A 496 41.47 8.49 -3.96
N ASP A 497 40.59 9.38 -4.39
CA ASP A 497 39.31 9.06 -5.00
C ASP A 497 39.49 8.79 -6.51
N LEU A 498 39.27 7.55 -6.92
CA LEU A 498 39.41 7.10 -8.32
C LEU A 498 38.27 7.60 -9.24
N THR A 499 37.26 8.24 -8.71
CA THR A 499 36.21 8.87 -9.54
C THR A 499 36.68 10.17 -10.20
N ARG A 500 37.71 10.79 -9.66
CA ARG A 500 38.33 12.01 -10.20
C ARG A 500 39.02 11.74 -11.57
N PRO A 501 39.33 12.80 -12.36
CA PRO A 501 40.08 12.71 -13.59
C PRO A 501 41.45 12.04 -13.36
N THR A 502 41.85 11.09 -14.23
CA THR A 502 43.05 10.26 -14.03
C THR A 502 44.32 11.11 -13.96
N HIS A 503 44.46 12.16 -14.76
CA HIS A 503 45.65 13.03 -14.76
C HIS A 503 45.83 13.78 -13.44
N GLU A 504 44.73 14.19 -12.77
CA GLU A 504 44.80 14.84 -11.45
C GLU A 504 45.29 13.87 -10.38
N ILE A 505 44.76 12.63 -10.42
CA ILE A 505 45.18 11.57 -9.49
C ILE A 505 46.65 11.25 -9.64
N LEU A 506 47.13 11.15 -10.89
CA LEU A 506 48.53 10.86 -11.20
C LEU A 506 49.47 12.01 -10.78
N ASP A 507 49.07 13.27 -10.90
CA ASP A 507 49.84 14.43 -10.44
C ASP A 507 49.96 14.43 -8.91
N GLU A 508 48.91 14.04 -8.19
CA GLU A 508 48.91 13.92 -6.74
C GLU A 508 49.88 12.79 -6.27
N ILE A 509 49.88 11.64 -6.98
CA ILE A 509 50.81 10.52 -6.73
C ILE A 509 52.24 10.95 -6.98
N TYR A 510 52.49 11.68 -8.07
CA TYR A 510 53.82 12.21 -8.38
C TYR A 510 54.32 13.11 -7.25
N THR A 511 53.53 14.06 -6.82
CA THR A 511 53.87 15.02 -5.76
C THR A 511 54.17 14.30 -4.44
N TYR A 512 53.34 13.35 -4.05
CA TYR A 512 53.49 12.56 -2.82
C TYR A 512 54.73 11.69 -2.88
N THR A 513 54.98 10.99 -4.01
CA THR A 513 56.09 10.04 -4.13
C THR A 513 57.43 10.76 -4.12
N LEU A 514 57.56 11.94 -4.75
CA LEU A 514 58.79 12.72 -4.73
C LEU A 514 59.06 13.40 -3.39
N ALA A 515 58.09 13.49 -2.49
CA ALA A 515 58.28 13.99 -1.13
C ALA A 515 58.86 12.93 -0.18
N ARG A 516 58.89 11.65 -0.61
CA ARG A 516 59.47 10.55 0.19
C ARG A 516 60.99 10.69 0.33
N ASP A 517 61.55 10.38 1.49
CA ASP A 517 62.97 10.39 1.75
C ASP A 517 63.67 9.18 1.10
N LEU A 518 63.83 9.23 -0.23
CA LEU A 518 64.56 8.21 -1.00
C LEU A 518 65.97 8.71 -1.34
N PRO A 519 66.99 7.83 -1.29
CA PRO A 519 68.40 8.22 -1.40
C PRO A 519 68.73 9.04 -2.64
N CYS A 520 68.23 8.63 -3.81
CA CYS A 520 68.53 9.28 -5.08
C CYS A 520 67.73 10.56 -5.31
N PHE A 521 66.65 10.82 -4.58
CA PHE A 521 65.91 12.06 -4.70
C PHE A 521 66.66 13.28 -4.09
N LYS A 522 67.62 13.06 -3.21
CA LYS A 522 68.47 14.11 -2.61
C LYS A 522 69.36 14.80 -3.62
N THR A 523 69.67 14.19 -4.75
CA THR A 523 70.49 14.74 -5.82
C THR A 523 69.71 15.43 -6.93
N LEU A 524 68.37 15.35 -6.92
CA LEU A 524 67.49 15.92 -7.94
C LEU A 524 67.53 17.46 -7.92
N LYS A 525 67.92 18.06 -9.06
CA LYS A 525 67.97 19.53 -9.27
C LYS A 525 66.84 20.02 -10.19
N LEU A 526 66.45 19.19 -11.19
CA LEU A 526 65.44 19.58 -12.17
C LEU A 526 64.34 18.53 -12.23
N LYS A 527 63.08 19.00 -12.09
CA LYS A 527 61.87 18.21 -12.16
C LYS A 527 60.98 18.76 -13.26
N VAL A 528 60.80 18.02 -14.35
CA VAL A 528 59.95 18.44 -15.48
C VAL A 528 58.69 17.58 -15.49
N THR A 529 57.52 18.20 -15.45
CA THR A 529 56.24 17.48 -15.40
C THR A 529 55.29 17.96 -16.47
N THR A 530 54.53 17.04 -17.02
CA THR A 530 53.44 17.36 -17.93
C THR A 530 52.28 16.40 -17.65
N PHE A 531 51.25 16.86 -16.92
CA PHE A 531 50.00 16.14 -16.69
C PHE A 531 48.89 16.80 -17.48
N LYS A 532 48.49 16.17 -18.62
CA LYS A 532 47.35 16.60 -19.43
C LYS A 532 46.30 15.51 -19.44
N GLN A 533 45.06 15.90 -19.76
CA GLN A 533 43.93 14.98 -19.80
C GLN A 533 44.20 13.80 -20.73
N ILE A 534 44.05 12.57 -20.21
CA ILE A 534 44.22 11.30 -20.92
C ILE A 534 42.95 10.45 -20.95
N ASP A 535 41.85 10.95 -20.33
CA ASP A 535 40.59 10.24 -20.19
C ASP A 535 39.70 10.42 -21.42
N THR A 536 40.17 10.07 -22.61
CA THR A 536 39.38 10.12 -23.84
C THR A 536 38.41 8.94 -23.97
N ARG A 537 38.63 7.87 -23.20
CA ARG A 537 37.68 6.76 -22.97
C ARG A 537 37.50 6.51 -21.49
N PRO A 538 36.35 5.97 -21.06
CA PRO A 538 36.15 5.61 -19.66
C PRO A 538 37.08 4.43 -19.28
N LEU A 539 38.01 4.68 -18.37
CA LEU A 539 38.84 3.65 -17.73
C LEU A 539 38.05 3.00 -16.58
N THR A 540 38.20 1.70 -16.40
CA THR A 540 37.64 1.03 -15.22
C THR A 540 38.40 1.46 -13.96
N LEU A 541 37.78 1.34 -12.78
CA LEU A 541 38.46 1.64 -11.51
C LEU A 541 39.71 0.80 -11.31
N GLU A 542 39.72 -0.44 -11.78
CA GLU A 542 40.87 -1.35 -11.74
C GLU A 542 42.00 -0.86 -12.65
N GLN A 543 41.72 -0.42 -13.87
CA GLN A 543 42.68 0.17 -14.77
C GLN A 543 43.28 1.46 -14.18
N LYS A 544 42.45 2.34 -13.59
CA LYS A 544 42.93 3.55 -12.90
C LYS A 544 43.89 3.20 -11.73
N ARG A 545 43.54 2.16 -10.92
CA ARG A 545 44.45 1.65 -9.87
C ARG A 545 45.77 1.16 -10.43
N GLY A 546 45.71 0.43 -11.53
CA GLY A 546 46.92 -0.04 -12.22
C GLY A 546 47.82 1.10 -12.66
N LEU A 547 47.26 2.18 -13.25
CA LEU A 547 48.01 3.37 -13.65
C LEU A 547 48.65 4.08 -12.47
N CYS A 548 47.91 4.19 -11.34
CA CYS A 548 48.41 4.79 -10.10
C CYS A 548 49.63 4.03 -9.56
N ARG A 549 49.54 2.69 -9.48
CA ARG A 549 50.63 1.83 -9.02
C ARG A 549 51.82 1.85 -9.97
N PHE A 550 51.56 1.86 -11.28
CA PHE A 550 52.63 1.96 -12.29
C PHE A 550 53.46 3.23 -12.11
N LEU A 551 52.85 4.41 -11.95
CA LEU A 551 53.54 5.66 -11.77
C LEU A 551 54.32 5.69 -10.45
N GLU A 552 53.69 5.27 -9.34
CA GLU A 552 54.35 5.18 -8.04
C GLU A 552 55.60 4.30 -8.08
N GLU A 553 55.46 3.08 -8.65
CA GLU A 553 56.58 2.12 -8.74
C GLU A 553 57.69 2.66 -9.64
N ALA A 554 57.38 3.29 -10.78
CA ALA A 554 58.39 3.88 -11.66
C ALA A 554 59.18 4.99 -10.96
N LEU A 555 58.49 5.87 -10.20
CA LEU A 555 59.14 6.93 -9.42
C LEU A 555 59.95 6.38 -8.25
N CYS A 556 59.42 5.39 -7.52
CA CYS A 556 60.17 4.73 -6.45
C CYS A 556 61.45 4.04 -6.97
N ASN A 557 61.40 3.45 -8.18
CA ASN A 557 62.59 2.85 -8.79
C ASN A 557 63.65 3.90 -9.12
N VAL A 558 63.28 5.10 -9.59
CA VAL A 558 64.22 6.22 -9.75
C VAL A 558 64.83 6.62 -8.41
N GLY A 559 64.00 6.79 -7.36
CA GLY A 559 64.44 7.19 -6.02
C GLY A 559 65.39 6.18 -5.32
N LYS A 560 65.23 4.90 -5.64
CA LYS A 560 66.06 3.81 -5.05
C LYS A 560 67.30 3.48 -5.85
N HIS A 561 67.27 3.55 -7.19
CA HIS A 561 68.25 2.92 -8.05
C HIS A 561 68.97 3.87 -9.02
N ALA A 562 68.44 5.08 -9.30
CA ALA A 562 69.06 6.01 -10.23
C ALA A 562 70.14 6.85 -9.55
N VAL A 563 71.28 6.19 -9.24
CA VAL A 563 72.40 6.87 -8.59
C VAL A 563 72.88 8.05 -9.43
N GLY A 564 73.11 9.20 -8.79
CA GLY A 564 73.57 10.43 -9.45
C GLY A 564 72.51 11.16 -10.28
N VAL A 565 71.22 10.80 -10.15
CA VAL A 565 70.14 11.45 -10.87
C VAL A 565 70.06 12.95 -10.47
N THR A 566 70.06 13.83 -11.47
CA THR A 566 69.89 15.29 -11.29
C THR A 566 68.65 15.83 -11.97
N ARG A 567 68.05 15.03 -12.91
CA ARG A 567 66.86 15.40 -13.66
C ARG A 567 65.90 14.23 -13.76
N ILE A 568 64.60 14.51 -13.55
CA ILE A 568 63.50 13.58 -13.81
C ILE A 568 62.46 14.28 -14.67
N ASP A 569 62.02 13.60 -15.74
CA ASP A 569 60.96 14.07 -16.61
C ASP A 569 59.77 13.08 -16.49
N VAL A 570 58.55 13.57 -16.12
CA VAL A 570 57.33 12.77 -16.02
C VAL A 570 56.29 13.33 -16.97
N ILE A 571 55.89 12.54 -17.93
CA ILE A 571 55.00 12.94 -19.00
C ILE A 571 53.74 12.07 -18.94
N CYS A 572 52.59 12.70 -18.77
CA CYS A 572 51.28 12.09 -18.86
C CYS A 572 50.44 12.94 -19.83
N LYS A 573 50.29 12.48 -21.07
CA LYS A 573 49.57 13.21 -22.13
C LYS A 573 49.12 12.27 -23.24
N GLN A 574 48.32 12.82 -24.16
CA GLN A 574 47.99 12.15 -25.40
C GLN A 574 48.96 12.57 -26.51
N GLU A 575 49.58 11.60 -27.17
CA GLU A 575 50.47 11.75 -28.33
C GLU A 575 49.97 10.85 -29.47
N GLN A 576 49.83 11.39 -30.69
CA GLN A 576 49.46 10.63 -31.90
C GLN A 576 48.31 9.63 -31.69
N ASN A 577 47.23 10.09 -31.06
CA ASN A 577 46.05 9.30 -30.72
C ASN A 577 46.29 8.12 -29.75
N GLN A 578 47.39 8.18 -28.99
CA GLN A 578 47.71 7.26 -27.89
C GLN A 578 47.86 8.03 -26.59
N ASN A 579 47.43 7.45 -25.50
CA ASN A 579 47.74 7.94 -24.17
C ASN A 579 49.12 7.41 -23.76
N VAL A 580 49.92 8.27 -23.18
CA VAL A 580 51.31 7.96 -22.81
C VAL A 580 51.55 8.40 -21.37
N ILE A 581 52.10 7.47 -20.56
CA ILE A 581 52.73 7.78 -19.29
C ILE A 581 54.18 7.38 -19.41
N ARG A 582 55.08 8.36 -19.22
CA ARG A 582 56.53 8.17 -19.40
C ARG A 582 57.27 8.79 -18.23
N VAL A 583 58.19 8.05 -17.64
CA VAL A 583 59.12 8.50 -16.59
C VAL A 583 60.52 8.33 -17.13
N ILE A 584 61.30 9.42 -17.18
CA ILE A 584 62.68 9.45 -17.66
C ILE A 584 63.57 10.03 -16.54
N ASP A 585 64.67 9.35 -16.25
CA ASP A 585 65.73 9.84 -15.37
C ASP A 585 67.06 9.93 -16.13
N ASN A 586 68.00 10.73 -15.61
CA ASN A 586 69.35 10.85 -16.12
C ASN A 586 70.38 10.25 -15.15
N GLY A 587 70.00 9.27 -14.36
CA GLY A 587 70.90 8.54 -13.46
C GLY A 587 71.80 7.51 -14.17
N VAL A 588 72.47 6.69 -13.41
CA VAL A 588 73.25 5.55 -13.97
C VAL A 588 72.20 4.58 -14.55
N GLY A 589 72.20 4.41 -15.87
CA GLY A 589 71.30 3.52 -16.60
C GLY A 589 71.36 2.07 -16.14
N ILE A 590 70.49 1.22 -16.72
CA ILE A 590 70.47 -0.22 -16.43
C ILE A 590 71.69 -0.84 -17.08
N ASP A 591 72.62 -1.36 -16.26
CA ASP A 591 73.83 -2.08 -16.76
C ASP A 591 73.45 -3.33 -17.57
N SER A 592 73.68 -3.28 -18.85
CA SER A 592 73.53 -4.42 -19.79
C SER A 592 74.71 -5.43 -19.78
N SER A 593 75.71 -5.20 -18.93
CA SER A 593 76.98 -5.93 -18.98
C SER A 593 77.16 -7.12 -18.00
N SER A 594 76.20 -7.34 -17.08
CA SER A 594 76.27 -8.56 -16.24
C SER A 594 75.42 -9.69 -16.84
N GLY A 595 76.05 -10.60 -17.56
CA GLY A 595 75.46 -11.75 -18.24
C GLY A 595 74.90 -12.88 -17.37
N THR A 596 74.25 -12.54 -16.26
CA THR A 596 73.43 -13.43 -15.49
C THR A 596 71.97 -12.95 -15.64
N ALA A 597 71.10 -13.80 -16.18
CA ALA A 597 69.68 -13.58 -16.29
C ALA A 597 69.08 -13.20 -14.91
N LYS A 598 69.08 -11.89 -14.56
CA LYS A 598 68.36 -11.40 -13.41
C LYS A 598 66.89 -11.61 -13.69
N THR A 599 66.23 -12.44 -12.91
CA THR A 599 64.77 -12.59 -12.85
C THR A 599 64.12 -11.22 -12.88
N GLU A 600 63.26 -10.99 -13.88
CA GLU A 600 62.52 -9.75 -14.03
C GLU A 600 61.80 -9.40 -12.71
N GLY A 601 62.02 -8.17 -12.23
CA GLY A 601 61.39 -7.71 -10.99
C GLY A 601 59.86 -7.64 -11.12
N ARG A 602 59.18 -7.91 -10.04
CA ARG A 602 57.70 -7.94 -9.93
C ARG A 602 57.00 -6.68 -10.52
N GLY A 603 57.60 -5.49 -10.38
CA GLY A 603 57.08 -4.24 -10.95
C GLY A 603 57.03 -4.23 -12.48
N THR A 604 58.04 -4.84 -13.16
CA THR A 604 58.05 -4.98 -14.62
C THR A 604 56.96 -5.93 -15.11
N GLN A 605 56.72 -7.01 -14.38
CA GLN A 605 55.65 -7.97 -14.70
C GLN A 605 54.25 -7.33 -14.54
N GLN A 606 54.03 -6.56 -13.47
CA GLN A 606 52.78 -5.83 -13.25
C GLN A 606 52.52 -4.75 -14.32
N ALA A 607 53.57 -4.03 -14.75
CA ALA A 607 53.48 -3.05 -15.82
C ALA A 607 53.08 -3.67 -17.17
N ARG A 608 53.62 -4.88 -17.49
CA ARG A 608 53.21 -5.62 -18.70
C ARG A 608 51.78 -6.13 -18.65
N GLU A 609 51.34 -6.61 -17.49
CA GLU A 609 49.95 -7.04 -17.30
C GLU A 609 48.99 -5.87 -17.45
N LEU A 610 49.31 -4.72 -16.87
CA LEU A 610 48.52 -3.49 -17.06
C LEU A 610 48.49 -3.08 -18.53
N ALA A 611 49.61 -3.15 -19.25
CA ALA A 611 49.67 -2.88 -20.67
C ALA A 611 48.72 -3.78 -21.47
N ARG A 612 48.64 -5.08 -21.17
CA ARG A 612 47.67 -6.01 -21.78
C ARG A 612 46.23 -5.64 -21.48
N GLN A 613 45.91 -5.30 -20.22
CA GLN A 613 44.55 -4.87 -19.80
C GLN A 613 44.09 -3.57 -20.49
N LEU A 614 45.06 -2.71 -20.86
CA LEU A 614 44.81 -1.47 -21.59
C LEU A 614 44.83 -1.64 -23.11
N ASN A 615 45.14 -2.84 -23.64
CA ASN A 615 45.44 -3.10 -25.04
C ASN A 615 46.56 -2.18 -25.55
N GLY A 616 47.61 -2.03 -24.76
CA GLY A 616 48.72 -1.13 -24.96
C GLY A 616 50.08 -1.83 -24.91
N THR A 617 51.16 -1.05 -24.82
CA THR A 617 52.54 -1.53 -24.75
C THR A 617 53.27 -0.93 -23.57
N PHE A 618 54.15 -1.70 -22.96
CA PHE A 618 55.08 -1.24 -21.94
C PHE A 618 56.52 -1.43 -22.42
N GLN A 619 57.37 -0.41 -22.25
CA GLN A 619 58.78 -0.44 -22.58
C GLN A 619 59.61 0.14 -21.42
N ARG A 620 60.79 -0.49 -21.18
CA ARG A 620 61.81 0.01 -20.27
C ARG A 620 63.14 -0.03 -21.00
N LEU A 621 63.74 1.14 -21.25
CA LEU A 621 64.92 1.30 -22.08
C LEU A 621 66.03 2.04 -21.30
N SER A 622 67.29 1.65 -21.50
CA SER A 622 68.45 2.43 -21.09
C SER A 622 68.80 3.43 -22.20
N LEU A 623 68.98 4.69 -21.85
CA LEU A 623 69.29 5.78 -22.77
C LEU A 623 70.84 5.85 -22.92
N ILE A 624 71.37 5.37 -24.06
CA ILE A 624 72.84 5.24 -24.26
C ILE A 624 73.40 6.37 -25.13
N ASP A 625 72.60 7.06 -25.97
CA ASP A 625 73.16 7.91 -27.04
C ASP A 625 73.36 9.40 -26.71
N THR A 626 72.79 10.00 -25.65
CA THR A 626 72.96 11.40 -25.33
C THR A 626 73.04 11.75 -23.84
N SER A 627 72.64 10.89 -22.96
CA SER A 627 72.82 10.96 -21.50
C SER A 627 72.53 9.60 -20.89
N SER A 628 73.38 9.14 -19.92
CA SER A 628 73.04 7.94 -19.16
C SER A 628 71.74 8.12 -18.44
N GLY A 629 70.82 7.11 -18.44
CA GLY A 629 69.54 7.19 -17.77
C GLY A 629 68.59 6.05 -18.13
N THR A 630 67.39 6.04 -17.52
CA THR A 630 66.37 5.04 -17.79
C THR A 630 65.08 5.69 -18.21
N MET A 631 64.38 5.13 -19.21
CA MET A 631 63.04 5.47 -19.61
C MET A 631 62.07 4.31 -19.35
N CYS A 632 61.00 4.57 -18.58
CA CYS A 632 59.85 3.68 -18.43
C CYS A 632 58.64 4.31 -19.11
N GLU A 633 58.03 3.59 -20.06
CA GLU A 633 56.92 4.09 -20.84
C GLU A 633 55.79 3.08 -20.94
N LEU A 634 54.56 3.56 -20.72
CA LEU A 634 53.31 2.85 -20.95
C LEU A 634 52.48 3.61 -21.97
N ARG A 635 52.07 2.94 -23.04
CA ARG A 635 51.24 3.50 -24.14
C ARG A 635 49.99 2.68 -24.36
N TRP A 636 48.85 3.33 -24.61
CA TRP A 636 47.60 2.66 -24.99
C TRP A 636 46.74 3.58 -25.86
N ALA A 637 45.80 3.00 -26.64
CA ALA A 637 44.94 3.75 -27.55
C ALA A 637 44.04 4.74 -26.81
N ALA A 638 43.96 5.98 -27.29
CA ALA A 638 43.08 7.02 -26.76
C ALA A 638 41.60 6.79 -27.11
N VAL A 639 41.30 6.08 -28.21
CA VAL A 639 39.96 5.72 -28.67
C VAL A 639 39.86 4.21 -28.80
N ALA A 640 38.72 3.63 -28.36
CA ALA A 640 38.49 2.19 -28.54
C ALA A 640 38.46 1.87 -30.05
N VAL A 641 39.41 1.11 -30.56
CA VAL A 641 39.34 0.53 -31.90
C VAL A 641 38.19 -0.48 -31.90
N ARG A 642 37.09 -0.17 -32.61
CA ARG A 642 36.08 -1.18 -32.97
C ARG A 642 36.79 -2.20 -33.86
N MET A 643 37.05 -3.40 -33.35
CA MET A 643 37.31 -4.55 -34.22
C MET A 643 36.04 -4.71 -35.09
N LYS A 644 36.17 -4.48 -36.39
CA LYS A 644 35.26 -5.02 -37.38
C LYS A 644 35.47 -6.52 -37.39
N ASP A 645 34.51 -7.29 -36.94
CA ASP A 645 34.40 -8.70 -37.33
C ASP A 645 34.11 -8.71 -38.83
N GLU A 646 35.13 -9.00 -39.61
CA GLU A 646 35.00 -9.53 -40.98
C GLU A 646 34.99 -11.05 -40.86
N GLY A 647 33.82 -11.66 -41.14
CA GLY A 647 33.64 -13.09 -41.23
C GLY A 647 32.19 -13.50 -41.08
#